data_a9da54e0e4358644580a10c79b60a8c9
#
_entry.id   a9da54e0e4358644580a10c79b60a8c9
#
_cell.length_a   1.000
_cell.length_b   1.000
_cell.length_c   1.000
_cell.angle_alpha   90.00
_cell.angle_beta   90.00
_cell.angle_gamma   90.00
#
_symmetry.space_group_name_H-M   'P 1'
#
loop_
_entity.id
_entity.type
_entity.pdbx_description
1 polymer ?
#
loop_
_entity_poly.entity_id
_entity_poly.type
_entity_poly.pdbx_seq_one_letter_code
_entity_poly.pdbx_strand_id
1 'polypeptide(L)'
;RKQGLVASGQRVVDYKVLREFDTSFFIIVIQILCLSRLRLIFLSNFMILYVLFCAFCGIIDSIGGFLMYINITGSKDNKDVYITQSYRKENGKTSSRIYKKLGKYNDLLAQFSGSEAAMMEWAKKEAEKETLLYNQRKEKVTVSFSPLARIPLEVERLFNAGYLFLQQLCTELRLDNICRNIRNHHRFTYDIHAILTDLVYARILSPSSKLSSFSYCQSLLEPPKYSLQDLYRSLSVLAQESDYIQEELYHNSNFVHPRNSKILYYDCTNYYFEIEAEDGMKKYGKSKEHRPNPIVTMGLFMDADGIPLSFDLYPGNQNEQLTLKPLETKVIRDFNCSEFIFCSDAGLASKSNRFFNSFGNRSYVITYSLKKMKKEEREQALLPTQFRIPGSDKSIDISTLDETDPEVYNTVYYKEYPLVTGDMDETVIITYSPKYKAYQRRIRAGQIERALKIMQSPEKARKGKNPNDPSRFIQKTAVTSDGEIAQKQLYELDEERIREESMYDGFYAVVTNLEGDVREIININRRRWEIEENFRIMKTEFEARPVFVRREDRIKAHFLTCYISLLVYRLLEKKLGEEFTCSEILKTLREMNMTLLSKDSGYIPSYRRTKLTDALHTAFGFRTDYEFISKADMRAIIKETKQKK
;
A
#
# COMPACT_ATOMS: atom_id res chain seq x y z
N ARG A 1 -13.91 -46.95 -45.62
CA ARG A 1 -14.11 -48.00 -44.61
C ARG A 1 -13.86 -47.38 -43.26
N LYS A 2 -14.89 -46.96 -42.63
CA LYS A 2 -15.74 -47.60 -41.60
C LYS A 2 -15.02 -47.78 -40.26
N GLN A 3 -15.52 -47.02 -39.35
CA GLN A 3 -15.96 -47.32 -37.96
C GLN A 3 -14.87 -47.05 -36.91
N GLY A 4 -15.12 -46.45 -35.78
CA GLY A 4 -16.39 -46.11 -35.14
C GLY A 4 -16.20 -45.12 -34.01
N LEU A 5 -17.28 -44.49 -33.72
CA LEU A 5 -17.55 -43.62 -32.61
C LEU A 5 -17.23 -44.25 -31.24
N VAL A 6 -16.70 -43.44 -30.32
CA VAL A 6 -17.35 -43.30 -28.98
C VAL A 6 -17.15 -41.86 -28.52
N ALA A 7 -18.24 -41.16 -28.36
CA ALA A 7 -18.34 -39.87 -27.67
C ALA A 7 -18.45 -40.12 -26.17
N SER A 8 -17.57 -39.51 -25.37
CA SER A 8 -17.85 -39.29 -23.98
C SER A 8 -17.76 -37.80 -23.69
N GLY A 9 -18.91 -37.15 -23.89
CA GLY A 9 -19.11 -35.77 -23.45
C GLY A 9 -19.27 -35.71 -21.93
N GLN A 10 -18.20 -35.49 -21.20
CA GLN A 10 -18.30 -34.97 -19.86
C GLN A 10 -18.52 -33.46 -19.95
N ARG A 11 -19.74 -33.01 -19.74
CA ARG A 11 -20.05 -31.62 -19.42
C ARG A 11 -19.48 -31.35 -18.04
N VAL A 12 -18.42 -30.55 -18.01
CA VAL A 12 -17.95 -29.92 -16.77
C VAL A 12 -19.02 -28.89 -16.38
N VAL A 13 -19.80 -29.20 -15.37
CA VAL A 13 -20.72 -28.25 -14.74
C VAL A 13 -19.87 -27.35 -13.88
N ASP A 14 -19.88 -26.05 -14.22
CA ASP A 14 -19.16 -25.02 -13.47
C ASP A 14 -19.81 -24.82 -12.08
N TYR A 15 -19.19 -25.37 -11.05
CA TYR A 15 -19.64 -25.33 -9.67
C TYR A 15 -19.68 -23.94 -9.03
N LYS A 16 -19.26 -22.91 -9.76
CA LYS A 16 -19.32 -21.51 -9.29
C LYS A 16 -20.73 -20.91 -9.29
N VAL A 17 -21.64 -21.44 -10.12
CA VAL A 17 -23.01 -20.91 -10.26
C VAL A 17 -23.95 -21.39 -9.14
N LEU A 18 -23.60 -22.43 -8.41
CA LEU A 18 -24.45 -23.00 -7.36
C LEU A 18 -24.26 -22.40 -5.95
N ARG A 19 -23.31 -21.49 -5.78
CA ARG A 19 -23.09 -20.82 -4.47
C ARG A 19 -23.97 -19.59 -4.22
N GLU A 20 -24.65 -19.08 -5.24
CA GLU A 20 -25.50 -17.87 -5.14
C GLU A 20 -27.00 -18.13 -5.16
N PHE A 21 -27.44 -19.39 -5.19
CA PHE A 21 -28.86 -19.66 -5.08
C PHE A 21 -29.29 -19.74 -3.62
N ASP A 22 -29.94 -18.66 -3.20
CA ASP A 22 -30.66 -18.54 -1.94
C ASP A 22 -31.65 -19.72 -1.76
N THR A 23 -31.73 -20.26 -0.56
CA THR A 23 -32.66 -21.33 -0.15
C THR A 23 -34.12 -21.02 -0.51
N SER A 24 -34.47 -19.76 -0.68
CA SER A 24 -35.77 -19.27 -1.17
C SER A 24 -36.14 -19.79 -2.57
N PHE A 25 -35.15 -19.96 -3.47
CA PHE A 25 -35.38 -20.42 -4.84
C PHE A 25 -35.74 -21.91 -4.87
N PHE A 26 -35.17 -22.71 -3.97
CA PHE A 26 -35.48 -24.13 -3.84
C PHE A 26 -36.89 -24.38 -3.28
N ILE A 27 -37.34 -23.54 -2.36
CA ILE A 27 -38.70 -23.58 -1.81
C ILE A 27 -39.75 -23.24 -2.89
N ILE A 28 -39.45 -22.26 -3.75
CA ILE A 28 -40.33 -21.87 -4.85
C ILE A 28 -40.40 -22.96 -5.92
N VAL A 29 -39.31 -23.64 -6.25
CA VAL A 29 -39.31 -24.76 -7.21
C VAL A 29 -40.10 -25.97 -6.67
N ILE A 30 -39.98 -26.27 -5.39
CA ILE A 30 -40.76 -27.34 -4.73
C ILE A 30 -42.27 -26.98 -4.68
N GLN A 31 -42.62 -25.72 -4.42
CA GLN A 31 -44.02 -25.27 -4.46
C GLN A 31 -44.63 -25.29 -5.86
N ILE A 32 -43.86 -24.97 -6.91
CA ILE A 32 -44.30 -25.04 -8.30
C ILE A 32 -44.49 -26.50 -8.76
N LEU A 33 -43.66 -27.43 -8.31
CA LEU A 33 -43.79 -28.86 -8.58
C LEU A 33 -44.95 -29.51 -7.85
N CYS A 34 -45.36 -28.99 -6.71
CA CYS A 34 -46.56 -29.45 -5.97
C CYS A 34 -47.87 -28.92 -6.54
N LEU A 35 -47.89 -27.86 -7.34
CA LEU A 35 -49.07 -27.23 -7.93
C LEU A 35 -49.44 -27.75 -9.33
N SER A 36 -48.59 -28.51 -10.00
CA SER A 36 -48.88 -29.09 -11.30
C SER A 36 -49.57 -30.44 -11.14
N ARG A 37 -50.89 -30.48 -11.44
CA ARG A 37 -51.73 -31.70 -11.56
C ARG A 37 -51.22 -32.59 -12.70
N LEU A 38 -50.32 -33.56 -12.41
CA LEU A 38 -50.06 -34.71 -13.27
C LEU A 38 -49.92 -35.98 -12.42
N ARG A 39 -51.06 -36.64 -12.21
CA ARG A 39 -51.16 -38.03 -11.73
C ARG A 39 -50.83 -38.94 -12.92
N LEU A 40 -49.57 -39.32 -13.10
CA LEU A 40 -49.13 -40.53 -13.82
C LEU A 40 -47.61 -40.40 -14.07
N ILE A 41 -46.84 -40.81 -13.10
CA ILE A 41 -45.43 -41.25 -13.20
C ILE A 41 -44.91 -41.30 -11.73
N PHE A 42 -45.55 -42.12 -10.91
CA PHE A 42 -45.20 -42.21 -9.48
C PHE A 42 -44.00 -43.13 -9.19
N LEU A 43 -43.48 -43.85 -10.16
CA LEU A 43 -42.33 -44.75 -9.98
C LEU A 43 -40.98 -44.24 -10.52
N SER A 44 -41.00 -43.34 -11.48
CA SER A 44 -39.75 -42.73 -11.99
C SER A 44 -39.29 -41.53 -11.15
N ASN A 45 -40.20 -40.82 -10.51
CA ASN A 45 -39.88 -39.67 -9.67
C ASN A 45 -39.23 -40.05 -8.31
N PHE A 46 -39.51 -41.22 -7.81
CA PHE A 46 -38.87 -41.71 -6.57
C PHE A 46 -37.41 -42.06 -6.80
N MET A 47 -37.05 -42.57 -7.98
CA MET A 47 -35.64 -42.81 -8.37
C MET A 47 -34.88 -41.52 -8.63
N ILE A 48 -35.52 -40.52 -9.22
CA ILE A 48 -34.90 -39.19 -9.44
C ILE A 48 -34.71 -38.46 -8.11
N LEU A 49 -35.69 -38.52 -7.19
CA LEU A 49 -35.58 -37.98 -5.83
C LEU A 49 -34.48 -38.70 -5.01
N TYR A 50 -34.39 -40.02 -5.16
CA TYR A 50 -33.32 -40.82 -4.52
C TYR A 50 -31.94 -40.53 -5.11
N VAL A 51 -31.82 -40.35 -6.40
CA VAL A 51 -30.55 -39.96 -7.05
C VAL A 51 -30.18 -38.52 -6.70
N LEU A 52 -31.13 -37.58 -6.64
CA LEU A 52 -30.92 -36.22 -6.15
C LEU A 52 -30.56 -36.20 -4.64
N PHE A 53 -31.19 -37.06 -3.83
CA PHE A 53 -30.83 -37.19 -2.41
C PHE A 53 -29.47 -37.83 -2.22
N CYS A 54 -29.09 -38.83 -3.02
CA CYS A 54 -27.75 -39.42 -3.04
C CYS A 54 -26.70 -38.44 -3.58
N ALA A 55 -27.03 -37.61 -4.57
CA ALA A 55 -26.14 -36.55 -5.06
C ALA A 55 -25.97 -35.42 -4.01
N PHE A 56 -27.04 -35.09 -3.30
CA PHE A 56 -27.02 -34.12 -2.20
C PHE A 56 -26.20 -34.65 -0.99
N CYS A 57 -26.34 -35.93 -0.65
CA CYS A 57 -25.45 -36.58 0.34
C CYS A 57 -24.01 -36.65 -0.13
N GLY A 58 -23.75 -36.88 -1.42
CA GLY A 58 -22.39 -36.85 -2.00
C GLY A 58 -21.75 -35.46 -2.04
N ILE A 59 -22.53 -34.40 -2.16
CA ILE A 59 -22.07 -33.00 -2.08
C ILE A 59 -21.77 -32.62 -0.63
N ILE A 60 -22.55 -33.07 0.34
CA ILE A 60 -22.27 -32.85 1.79
C ILE A 60 -21.00 -33.60 2.21
N ASP A 61 -20.76 -34.79 1.69
CA ASP A 61 -19.51 -35.54 1.96
C ASP A 61 -18.25 -34.86 1.36
N SER A 62 -18.39 -34.07 0.30
CA SER A 62 -17.26 -33.31 -0.27
C SER A 62 -16.95 -32.01 0.47
N ILE A 63 -17.84 -31.54 1.37
CA ILE A 63 -17.62 -30.36 2.24
C ILE A 63 -16.94 -30.76 3.57
N GLY A 64 -16.61 -32.04 3.78
CA GLY A 64 -15.73 -32.49 4.85
C GLY A 64 -16.33 -32.50 6.27
N GLY A 65 -17.63 -32.29 6.44
CA GLY A 65 -18.31 -32.32 7.73
C GLY A 65 -19.07 -33.66 7.92
N PHE A 66 -18.73 -34.42 8.95
CA PHE A 66 -19.56 -35.58 9.36
C PHE A 66 -20.86 -35.06 9.97
N LEU A 67 -21.95 -35.31 9.29
CA LEU A 67 -23.29 -34.92 9.80
C LEU A 67 -23.77 -35.97 10.77
N MET A 68 -24.17 -35.57 11.99
CA MET A 68 -24.89 -36.38 12.90
C MET A 68 -26.42 -36.15 12.68
N TYR A 69 -27.16 -37.21 12.66
CA TYR A 69 -28.60 -37.16 12.42
C TYR A 69 -29.37 -38.03 13.45
N ILE A 70 -30.64 -37.72 13.60
CA ILE A 70 -31.51 -38.44 14.52
C ILE A 70 -31.99 -39.73 13.86
N ASN A 71 -31.90 -40.83 14.61
CA ASN A 71 -32.43 -42.14 14.24
C ASN A 71 -33.29 -42.69 15.36
N ILE A 72 -34.47 -43.20 15.01
CA ILE A 72 -35.41 -43.78 15.94
C ILE A 72 -35.52 -45.26 15.58
N THR A 73 -35.15 -46.14 16.51
CA THR A 73 -35.16 -47.59 16.30
C THR A 73 -35.81 -48.32 17.47
N GLY A 74 -36.47 -49.43 17.20
CA GLY A 74 -37.15 -50.28 18.20
C GLY A 74 -38.48 -50.83 17.70
N SER A 75 -39.11 -51.70 18.51
CA SER A 75 -40.47 -52.24 18.27
C SER A 75 -41.52 -51.16 18.55
N LYS A 76 -42.80 -51.43 18.11
CA LYS A 76 -43.89 -50.47 18.13
C LYS A 76 -44.09 -49.77 19.49
N ASP A 77 -43.89 -50.50 20.59
CA ASP A 77 -44.08 -50.00 21.96
C ASP A 77 -42.82 -49.70 22.74
N ASN A 78 -41.61 -49.95 22.14
CA ASN A 78 -40.32 -49.73 22.80
C ASN A 78 -39.28 -49.15 21.80
N LYS A 79 -39.50 -47.89 21.41
CA LYS A 79 -38.60 -47.11 20.52
C LYS A 79 -37.62 -46.29 21.33
N ASP A 80 -36.37 -46.24 20.88
CA ASP A 80 -35.35 -45.36 21.41
C ASP A 80 -34.91 -44.34 20.35
N VAL A 81 -34.56 -43.15 20.83
CA VAL A 81 -34.09 -42.04 20.00
C VAL A 81 -32.57 -41.95 20.16
N TYR A 82 -31.86 -41.96 19.05
CA TYR A 82 -30.38 -41.91 19.00
C TYR A 82 -29.88 -40.79 18.11
N ILE A 83 -28.74 -40.22 18.46
CA ILE A 83 -27.87 -39.49 17.55
C ILE A 83 -26.98 -40.50 16.85
N THR A 84 -27.01 -40.54 15.53
CA THR A 84 -26.27 -41.48 14.69
C THR A 84 -25.26 -40.69 13.84
N GLN A 85 -24.02 -41.19 13.76
CA GLN A 85 -22.95 -40.63 12.99
C GLN A 85 -22.71 -41.41 11.70
N SER A 86 -22.72 -40.75 10.55
CA SER A 86 -22.22 -41.32 9.29
C SER A 86 -20.69 -41.33 9.25
N TYR A 87 -20.08 -42.38 8.74
CA TYR A 87 -18.66 -42.48 8.50
C TYR A 87 -18.35 -43.30 7.25
N ARG A 88 -17.18 -43.08 6.65
CA ARG A 88 -16.71 -43.82 5.49
C ARG A 88 -15.79 -44.96 5.94
N LYS A 89 -16.07 -46.17 5.50
CA LYS A 89 -15.21 -47.36 5.73
C LYS A 89 -13.98 -47.26 4.81
N GLU A 90 -12.90 -47.99 5.14
CA GLU A 90 -11.68 -48.10 4.32
C GLU A 90 -11.94 -48.53 2.86
N ASN A 91 -13.00 -49.32 2.64
CA ASN A 91 -13.47 -49.72 1.31
C ASN A 91 -14.29 -48.68 0.56
N GLY A 92 -14.34 -47.42 1.03
CA GLY A 92 -15.04 -46.32 0.41
C GLY A 92 -16.54 -46.30 0.60
N LYS A 93 -17.18 -47.33 1.25
CA LYS A 93 -18.63 -47.37 1.50
C LYS A 93 -19.00 -46.56 2.73
N THR A 94 -20.12 -45.82 2.66
CA THR A 94 -20.66 -45.10 3.80
C THR A 94 -21.32 -46.08 4.77
N SER A 95 -21.14 -45.89 6.07
CA SER A 95 -21.74 -46.66 7.15
C SER A 95 -22.16 -45.68 8.26
N SER A 96 -22.98 -46.14 9.17
CA SER A 96 -23.42 -45.35 10.31
C SER A 96 -23.21 -46.10 11.62
N ARG A 97 -22.98 -45.36 12.70
CA ARG A 97 -22.91 -45.90 14.06
C ARG A 97 -23.66 -45.01 15.02
N ILE A 98 -24.21 -45.64 16.06
CA ILE A 98 -24.84 -44.90 17.16
C ILE A 98 -23.76 -44.14 17.90
N TYR A 99 -23.95 -42.82 18.01
CA TYR A 99 -23.05 -41.91 18.72
C TYR A 99 -23.49 -41.65 20.14
N LYS A 100 -24.83 -41.38 20.34
CA LYS A 100 -25.37 -41.05 21.64
C LYS A 100 -26.85 -41.48 21.68
N LYS A 101 -27.28 -42.10 22.80
CA LYS A 101 -28.71 -42.34 23.07
C LYS A 101 -29.28 -41.12 23.74
N LEU A 102 -30.40 -40.59 23.21
CA LEU A 102 -31.11 -39.45 23.79
C LEU A 102 -32.14 -39.91 24.84
N GLY A 103 -32.76 -41.05 24.64
CA GLY A 103 -33.73 -41.59 25.57
C GLY A 103 -34.76 -42.50 24.89
N LYS A 104 -35.75 -42.99 25.69
CA LYS A 104 -36.90 -43.73 25.15
C LYS A 104 -37.88 -42.72 24.51
N TYR A 105 -38.43 -43.08 23.36
CA TYR A 105 -39.31 -42.23 22.58
C TYR A 105 -40.53 -41.75 23.39
N ASN A 106 -41.22 -42.67 24.13
CA ASN A 106 -42.40 -42.33 24.93
C ASN A 106 -42.06 -41.39 26.10
N ASP A 107 -40.89 -41.58 26.74
CA ASP A 107 -40.45 -40.75 27.87
C ASP A 107 -40.11 -39.33 27.37
N LEU A 108 -39.44 -39.23 26.21
CA LEU A 108 -39.15 -37.95 25.58
C LEU A 108 -40.44 -37.26 25.10
N LEU A 109 -41.35 -37.99 24.48
CA LEU A 109 -42.61 -37.41 24.02
C LEU A 109 -43.44 -36.83 25.19
N ALA A 110 -43.45 -37.53 26.37
CA ALA A 110 -44.09 -37.02 27.58
C ALA A 110 -43.45 -35.70 28.09
N GLN A 111 -42.14 -35.56 28.00
CA GLN A 111 -41.39 -34.32 28.38
C GLN A 111 -41.83 -33.12 27.51
N PHE A 112 -42.21 -33.35 26.27
CA PHE A 112 -42.68 -32.33 25.34
C PHE A 112 -44.20 -32.26 25.21
N SER A 113 -44.93 -32.63 26.27
CA SER A 113 -46.41 -32.57 26.36
C SER A 113 -47.11 -33.28 25.20
N GLY A 114 -46.53 -34.39 24.71
CA GLY A 114 -47.07 -35.17 23.61
C GLY A 114 -46.85 -34.62 22.20
N SER A 115 -46.09 -33.52 22.06
CA SER A 115 -45.79 -32.92 20.76
C SER A 115 -44.54 -33.56 20.14
N GLU A 116 -44.74 -34.44 19.15
CA GLU A 116 -43.67 -35.06 18.40
C GLU A 116 -42.81 -34.04 17.64
N ALA A 117 -43.43 -32.98 17.10
CA ALA A 117 -42.70 -31.92 16.38
C ALA A 117 -41.72 -31.17 17.30
N ALA A 118 -42.13 -30.82 18.52
CA ALA A 118 -41.28 -30.15 19.49
C ALA A 118 -40.14 -31.07 19.98
N MET A 119 -40.42 -32.33 20.22
CA MET A 119 -39.41 -33.34 20.57
C MET A 119 -38.34 -33.50 19.45
N MET A 120 -38.77 -33.58 18.19
CA MET A 120 -37.88 -33.75 17.06
C MET A 120 -37.04 -32.50 16.79
N GLU A 121 -37.59 -31.31 17.00
CA GLU A 121 -36.83 -30.05 16.90
C GLU A 121 -35.73 -29.97 17.97
N TRP A 122 -36.07 -30.32 19.22
CA TRP A 122 -35.10 -30.43 20.31
C TRP A 122 -33.98 -31.44 19.98
N ALA A 123 -34.36 -32.65 19.53
CA ALA A 123 -33.43 -33.72 19.19
C ALA A 123 -32.48 -33.28 18.06
N LYS A 124 -32.98 -32.56 17.03
CA LYS A 124 -32.12 -31.97 15.95
C LYS A 124 -31.11 -30.95 16.49
N LYS A 125 -31.54 -30.04 17.37
CA LYS A 125 -30.65 -29.08 18.03
C LYS A 125 -29.58 -29.78 18.86
N GLU A 126 -29.90 -30.86 19.57
CA GLU A 126 -28.89 -31.67 20.26
C GLU A 126 -27.93 -32.40 19.30
N ALA A 127 -28.41 -32.88 18.15
CA ALA A 127 -27.53 -33.48 17.14
C ALA A 127 -26.60 -32.46 16.49
N GLU A 128 -27.07 -31.25 16.24
CA GLU A 128 -26.25 -30.13 15.76
C GLU A 128 -25.18 -29.73 16.78
N LYS A 129 -25.56 -29.63 18.05
CA LYS A 129 -24.60 -29.34 19.14
C LYS A 129 -23.54 -30.43 19.30
N GLU A 130 -23.93 -31.72 19.27
CA GLU A 130 -22.97 -32.82 19.31
C GLU A 130 -22.08 -32.87 18.05
N THR A 131 -22.63 -32.49 16.89
CA THR A 131 -21.83 -32.33 15.65
C THR A 131 -20.74 -31.28 15.80
N LEU A 132 -21.10 -30.12 16.35
CA LEU A 132 -20.13 -29.03 16.65
C LEU A 132 -19.09 -29.50 17.65
N LEU A 133 -19.48 -30.11 18.76
CA LEU A 133 -18.55 -30.63 19.77
C LEU A 133 -17.66 -31.74 19.23
N TYR A 134 -18.18 -32.62 18.39
CA TYR A 134 -17.41 -33.70 17.75
C TYR A 134 -16.38 -33.13 16.77
N ASN A 135 -16.76 -32.14 15.94
CA ASN A 135 -15.87 -31.49 15.03
C ASN A 135 -14.76 -30.74 15.80
N GLN A 136 -15.09 -30.02 16.86
CA GLN A 136 -14.11 -29.38 17.73
C GLN A 136 -13.13 -30.37 18.39
N ARG A 137 -13.60 -31.59 18.75
CA ARG A 137 -12.71 -32.66 19.30
C ARG A 137 -11.87 -33.33 18.23
N LYS A 138 -12.33 -33.40 16.99
CA LYS A 138 -11.63 -34.03 15.86
C LYS A 138 -10.57 -33.15 15.27
N GLU A 139 -10.70 -31.83 15.44
CA GLU A 139 -9.76 -30.82 14.95
C GLU A 139 -8.44 -30.74 15.76
N LYS A 140 -8.25 -31.57 16.79
CA LYS A 140 -6.97 -31.67 17.48
C LYS A 140 -5.95 -32.41 16.61
N VAL A 141 -4.95 -31.66 16.14
CA VAL A 141 -3.81 -32.23 15.40
C VAL A 141 -2.74 -32.66 16.39
N THR A 142 -2.32 -33.91 16.31
CA THR A 142 -1.21 -34.46 17.12
C THR A 142 0.00 -34.60 16.22
N VAL A 143 1.11 -33.93 16.58
CA VAL A 143 2.39 -34.04 15.89
C VAL A 143 3.41 -34.67 16.84
N SER A 144 4.07 -35.74 16.40
CA SER A 144 5.06 -36.44 17.18
C SER A 144 6.48 -35.97 16.84
N PHE A 145 7.28 -35.70 17.85
CA PHE A 145 8.68 -35.33 17.71
C PHE A 145 9.56 -36.31 18.42
N SER A 146 10.70 -36.65 17.83
CA SER A 146 11.75 -37.44 18.48
C SER A 146 12.85 -36.53 19.02
N PRO A 147 13.15 -36.54 20.33
CA PRO A 147 14.23 -35.74 20.90
C PRO A 147 15.62 -36.08 20.34
N LEU A 148 15.76 -37.28 19.76
CA LEU A 148 17.02 -37.76 19.20
C LEU A 148 17.16 -37.49 17.69
N ALA A 149 16.07 -37.12 17.01
CA ALA A 149 16.11 -36.79 15.59
C ALA A 149 16.68 -35.39 15.39
N ARG A 150 17.68 -35.26 14.53
CA ARG A 150 18.21 -33.94 14.12
C ARG A 150 17.30 -33.32 13.07
N ILE A 151 17.25 -32.00 13.02
CA ILE A 151 16.59 -31.28 11.91
C ILE A 151 17.31 -31.65 10.60
N PRO A 152 16.59 -31.80 9.48
CA PRO A 152 17.18 -32.09 8.20
C PRO A 152 18.17 -31.00 7.78
N LEU A 153 19.29 -31.41 7.16
CA LEU A 153 20.27 -30.46 6.62
C LEU A 153 19.69 -29.68 5.45
N GLU A 154 19.96 -28.36 5.40
CA GLU A 154 19.57 -27.44 4.29
C GLU A 154 18.08 -27.41 3.99
N VAL A 155 17.22 -27.77 4.93
CA VAL A 155 15.77 -27.66 4.79
C VAL A 155 15.27 -26.40 5.47
N GLU A 156 14.72 -25.48 4.67
CA GLU A 156 14.05 -24.29 5.19
C GLU A 156 12.80 -24.68 5.98
N ARG A 157 12.65 -24.12 7.16
CA ARG A 157 11.53 -24.39 8.06
C ARG A 157 10.76 -23.12 8.47
N LEU A 158 11.35 -21.96 8.25
CA LEU A 158 10.75 -20.67 8.60
C LEU A 158 10.38 -19.93 7.31
N PHE A 159 9.10 -19.71 7.10
CA PHE A 159 8.57 -19.07 5.90
C PHE A 159 7.83 -17.79 6.27
N ASN A 160 8.07 -16.70 5.56
CA ASN A 160 7.28 -15.49 5.75
C ASN A 160 5.91 -15.67 5.11
N ALA A 161 4.83 -15.32 5.83
CA ALA A 161 3.45 -15.30 5.34
C ALA A 161 2.93 -13.86 5.13
N GLY A 162 3.65 -12.85 5.60
CA GLY A 162 3.27 -11.44 5.43
C GLY A 162 3.19 -11.02 3.96
N TYR A 163 3.94 -11.68 3.07
CA TYR A 163 3.85 -11.40 1.63
C TYR A 163 2.48 -11.74 1.02
N LEU A 164 1.67 -12.60 1.64
CA LEU A 164 0.35 -12.99 1.11
C LEU A 164 -0.60 -11.80 0.97
N PHE A 165 -0.51 -10.83 1.87
CA PHE A 165 -1.27 -9.58 1.79
C PHE A 165 -0.83 -8.74 0.58
N LEU A 166 0.49 -8.68 0.32
CA LEU A 166 1.05 -8.01 -0.85
C LEU A 166 0.68 -8.76 -2.14
N GLN A 167 0.66 -10.11 -2.11
CA GLN A 167 0.26 -10.95 -3.23
C GLN A 167 -1.18 -10.68 -3.63
N GLN A 168 -2.10 -10.57 -2.68
CA GLN A 168 -3.49 -10.25 -2.99
C GLN A 168 -3.62 -8.87 -3.64
N LEU A 169 -2.91 -7.84 -3.14
CA LEU A 169 -2.90 -6.52 -3.77
C LEU A 169 -2.33 -6.57 -5.20
N CYS A 170 -1.23 -7.29 -5.42
CA CYS A 170 -0.68 -7.48 -6.76
C CYS A 170 -1.68 -8.18 -7.70
N THR A 171 -2.50 -9.09 -7.16
CA THR A 171 -3.56 -9.75 -7.91
C THR A 171 -4.72 -8.80 -8.22
N GLU A 172 -5.14 -7.99 -7.25
CA GLU A 172 -6.16 -6.95 -7.43
C GLU A 172 -5.71 -5.89 -8.45
N LEU A 173 -4.43 -5.52 -8.43
CA LEU A 173 -3.78 -4.65 -9.44
C LEU A 173 -3.60 -5.31 -10.81
N ARG A 174 -3.99 -6.58 -10.96
CA ARG A 174 -3.93 -7.33 -12.22
C ARG A 174 -2.53 -7.39 -12.85
N LEU A 175 -1.49 -7.47 -12.02
CA LEU A 175 -0.11 -7.58 -12.49
C LEU A 175 0.11 -8.81 -13.39
N ASP A 176 -0.66 -9.89 -13.18
CA ASP A 176 -0.67 -11.07 -14.04
C ASP A 176 -1.07 -10.75 -15.50
N ASN A 177 -2.09 -9.88 -15.69
CA ASN A 177 -2.53 -9.44 -17.02
C ASN A 177 -1.48 -8.55 -17.68
N ILE A 178 -0.94 -7.58 -16.95
CA ILE A 178 0.13 -6.71 -17.43
C ILE A 178 1.32 -7.56 -17.92
N CYS A 179 1.79 -8.48 -17.09
CA CYS A 179 2.90 -9.36 -17.43
C CYS A 179 2.59 -10.33 -18.58
N ARG A 180 1.34 -10.76 -18.72
CA ARG A 180 0.89 -11.56 -19.85
C ARG A 180 0.96 -10.77 -21.15
N ASN A 181 0.52 -9.52 -21.16
CA ASN A 181 0.61 -8.63 -22.31
C ASN A 181 2.07 -8.38 -22.70
N ILE A 182 2.95 -8.11 -21.74
CA ILE A 182 4.39 -7.96 -21.97
C ILE A 182 4.96 -9.22 -22.65
N ARG A 183 4.59 -10.41 -22.15
CA ARG A 183 5.05 -11.68 -22.74
C ARG A 183 4.62 -11.86 -24.21
N ASN A 184 3.49 -11.31 -24.60
CA ASN A 184 3.01 -11.38 -25.99
C ASN A 184 3.87 -10.54 -26.96
N HIS A 185 4.52 -9.49 -26.46
CA HIS A 185 5.38 -8.59 -27.25
C HIS A 185 6.87 -8.96 -27.20
N HIS A 186 7.27 -9.84 -26.28
CA HIS A 186 8.67 -10.22 -26.06
C HIS A 186 8.89 -11.73 -26.18
N ARG A 187 10.08 -12.12 -26.63
CA ARG A 187 10.48 -13.54 -26.74
C ARG A 187 11.34 -13.95 -25.57
N PHE A 188 10.73 -14.48 -24.51
CA PHE A 188 11.41 -15.09 -23.35
C PHE A 188 10.56 -16.25 -22.79
N THR A 189 11.20 -17.15 -22.04
CA THR A 189 10.57 -18.36 -21.49
C THR A 189 10.32 -18.33 -19.99
N TYR A 190 10.94 -17.38 -19.27
CA TYR A 190 10.80 -17.25 -17.83
C TYR A 190 9.47 -16.60 -17.43
N ASP A 191 9.06 -16.81 -16.18
CA ASP A 191 7.87 -16.20 -15.61
C ASP A 191 8.18 -14.78 -15.10
N ILE A 192 7.93 -13.77 -15.96
CA ILE A 192 8.17 -12.37 -15.62
C ILE A 192 7.22 -11.88 -14.52
N HIS A 193 6.01 -12.45 -14.39
CA HIS A 193 5.07 -12.09 -13.33
C HIS A 193 5.62 -12.53 -11.97
N ALA A 194 6.05 -13.79 -11.83
CA ALA A 194 6.67 -14.28 -10.61
C ALA A 194 7.90 -13.45 -10.24
N ILE A 195 8.77 -13.13 -11.22
CA ILE A 195 9.95 -12.29 -10.96
C ILE A 195 9.57 -10.90 -10.46
N LEU A 196 8.61 -10.23 -11.10
CA LEU A 196 8.21 -8.87 -10.73
C LEU A 196 7.57 -8.84 -9.34
N THR A 197 6.67 -9.76 -9.05
CA THR A 197 6.01 -9.84 -7.74
C THR A 197 7.00 -10.16 -6.63
N ASP A 198 7.93 -11.10 -6.83
CA ASP A 198 8.98 -11.43 -5.88
C ASP A 198 9.91 -10.24 -5.62
N LEU A 199 10.26 -9.47 -6.66
CA LEU A 199 11.05 -8.24 -6.51
C LEU A 199 10.31 -7.18 -5.68
N VAL A 200 8.98 -7.07 -5.81
CA VAL A 200 8.14 -6.17 -5.02
C VAL A 200 8.07 -6.65 -3.57
N TYR A 201 7.79 -7.93 -3.33
CA TYR A 201 7.74 -8.50 -1.98
C TYR A 201 9.07 -8.34 -1.26
N ALA A 202 10.18 -8.70 -1.91
CA ALA A 202 11.50 -8.54 -1.33
C ALA A 202 11.84 -7.06 -1.06
N ARG A 203 11.41 -6.13 -1.91
CA ARG A 203 11.65 -4.69 -1.69
C ARG A 203 10.92 -4.16 -0.45
N ILE A 204 9.73 -4.66 -0.15
CA ILE A 204 8.94 -4.26 1.01
C ILE A 204 9.40 -4.98 2.29
N LEU A 205 9.63 -6.30 2.20
CA LEU A 205 9.86 -7.15 3.36
C LEU A 205 11.34 -7.27 3.75
N SER A 206 12.25 -7.32 2.78
CA SER A 206 13.69 -7.49 2.98
C SER A 206 14.47 -6.71 1.93
N PRO A 207 14.43 -5.35 2.00
CA PRO A 207 15.08 -4.50 1.01
C PRO A 207 16.58 -4.76 0.94
N SER A 208 17.09 -5.05 -0.27
CA SER A 208 18.48 -5.42 -0.47
C SER A 208 18.86 -5.42 -1.95
N SER A 209 20.05 -5.97 -2.29
CA SER A 209 20.49 -6.22 -3.66
C SER A 209 19.61 -7.24 -4.37
N LYS A 210 19.63 -7.29 -5.71
CA LYS A 210 18.84 -8.27 -6.49
C LYS A 210 19.22 -9.71 -6.19
N LEU A 211 20.49 -9.98 -5.88
CA LEU A 211 20.99 -11.29 -5.45
C LEU A 211 20.38 -11.68 -4.09
N SER A 212 20.46 -10.79 -3.11
CA SER A 212 19.90 -11.03 -1.78
C SER A 212 18.36 -11.13 -1.81
N SER A 213 17.68 -10.32 -2.66
CA SER A 213 16.25 -10.44 -2.89
C SER A 213 15.86 -11.82 -3.42
N PHE A 214 16.61 -12.35 -4.40
CA PHE A 214 16.39 -13.71 -4.92
C PHE A 214 16.57 -14.77 -3.82
N SER A 215 17.62 -14.64 -2.98
CA SER A 215 17.85 -15.55 -1.86
C SER A 215 16.74 -15.45 -0.80
N TYR A 216 16.27 -14.24 -0.49
CA TYR A 216 15.15 -14.03 0.44
C TYR A 216 13.87 -14.72 -0.06
N CYS A 217 13.57 -14.63 -1.36
CA CYS A 217 12.36 -15.23 -1.91
C CYS A 217 12.35 -16.77 -1.80
N GLN A 218 13.49 -17.42 -1.57
CA GLN A 218 13.53 -18.87 -1.26
C GLN A 218 12.86 -19.21 0.09
N SER A 219 12.75 -18.24 1.00
CA SER A 219 12.07 -18.39 2.30
C SER A 219 10.58 -17.98 2.26
N LEU A 220 10.02 -17.71 1.10
CA LEU A 220 8.56 -17.53 0.94
C LEU A 220 7.87 -18.90 0.85
N LEU A 221 6.58 -18.94 1.17
CA LEU A 221 5.77 -20.17 1.06
C LEU A 221 5.71 -20.72 -0.36
N GLU A 222 5.96 -19.88 -1.35
CA GLU A 222 6.08 -20.21 -2.77
C GLU A 222 7.46 -19.76 -3.28
N PRO A 223 8.50 -20.60 -3.14
CA PRO A 223 9.84 -20.22 -3.59
C PRO A 223 9.92 -20.05 -5.11
N PRO A 224 10.82 -19.19 -5.61
CA PRO A 224 11.06 -18.96 -7.02
C PRO A 224 11.28 -20.24 -7.83
N LYS A 225 10.65 -20.32 -9.00
CA LYS A 225 10.87 -21.40 -9.99
C LYS A 225 11.70 -20.96 -11.19
N TYR A 226 12.20 -19.74 -11.17
CA TYR A 226 13.07 -19.13 -12.17
C TYR A 226 14.50 -19.03 -11.63
N SER A 227 15.46 -18.88 -12.52
CA SER A 227 16.88 -18.72 -12.14
C SER A 227 17.24 -17.27 -11.83
N LEU A 228 18.32 -17.06 -11.07
CA LEU A 228 18.89 -15.73 -10.85
C LEU A 228 19.24 -15.02 -12.17
N GLN A 229 19.65 -15.78 -13.19
CA GLN A 229 19.96 -15.24 -14.50
C GLN A 229 18.68 -14.69 -15.19
N ASP A 230 17.55 -15.37 -15.05
CA ASP A 230 16.27 -14.91 -15.59
C ASP A 230 15.81 -13.64 -14.89
N LEU A 231 16.02 -13.52 -13.57
CA LEU A 231 15.78 -12.28 -12.84
C LEU A 231 16.57 -11.11 -13.44
N TYR A 232 17.88 -11.27 -13.69
CA TYR A 232 18.68 -10.20 -14.28
C TYR A 232 18.30 -9.90 -15.75
N ARG A 233 17.84 -10.88 -16.51
CA ARG A 233 17.34 -10.68 -17.88
C ARG A 233 16.01 -9.94 -17.90
N SER A 234 15.11 -10.26 -16.97
CA SER A 234 13.81 -9.62 -16.87
C SER A 234 13.90 -8.12 -16.59
N LEU A 235 14.96 -7.65 -15.88
CA LEU A 235 15.13 -6.23 -15.59
C LEU A 235 15.19 -5.37 -16.87
N SER A 236 15.80 -5.86 -17.94
CA SER A 236 15.86 -5.12 -19.21
C SER A 236 14.48 -5.01 -19.86
N VAL A 237 13.68 -6.07 -19.83
CA VAL A 237 12.29 -6.07 -20.33
C VAL A 237 11.42 -5.13 -19.49
N LEU A 238 11.50 -5.23 -18.17
CA LEU A 238 10.75 -4.36 -17.25
C LEU A 238 11.08 -2.88 -17.44
N ALA A 239 12.34 -2.56 -17.76
CA ALA A 239 12.74 -1.19 -18.06
C ALA A 239 12.15 -0.66 -19.37
N GLN A 240 12.08 -1.51 -20.41
CA GLN A 240 11.48 -1.16 -21.69
C GLN A 240 9.98 -0.90 -21.55
N GLU A 241 9.30 -1.74 -20.78
CA GLU A 241 7.85 -1.69 -20.56
C GLU A 241 7.44 -0.78 -19.38
N SER A 242 8.38 -0.03 -18.81
CA SER A 242 8.15 0.76 -17.59
C SER A 242 6.97 1.72 -17.71
N ASP A 243 6.79 2.36 -18.86
CA ASP A 243 5.74 3.35 -19.07
C ASP A 243 4.37 2.69 -19.19
N TYR A 244 4.29 1.61 -19.96
CA TYR A 244 3.10 0.75 -20.04
C TYR A 244 2.70 0.17 -18.68
N ILE A 245 3.67 -0.33 -17.90
CA ILE A 245 3.40 -0.86 -16.55
C ILE A 245 2.81 0.22 -15.63
N GLN A 246 3.34 1.44 -15.67
CA GLN A 246 2.84 2.56 -14.85
C GLN A 246 1.42 2.95 -15.24
N GLU A 247 1.13 3.06 -16.54
CA GLU A 247 -0.20 3.37 -17.10
C GLU A 247 -1.24 2.34 -16.64
N GLU A 248 -0.97 1.05 -16.89
CA GLU A 248 -1.87 -0.04 -16.50
C GLU A 248 -2.09 -0.11 -14.99
N LEU A 249 -1.04 0.09 -14.20
CA LEU A 249 -1.15 0.11 -12.75
C LEU A 249 -2.00 1.26 -12.24
N TYR A 250 -1.92 2.43 -12.87
CA TYR A 250 -2.79 3.55 -12.53
C TYR A 250 -4.26 3.17 -12.78
N HIS A 251 -4.58 2.68 -13.98
CA HIS A 251 -5.95 2.28 -14.33
C HIS A 251 -6.46 1.15 -13.42
N ASN A 252 -5.65 0.13 -13.18
CA ASN A 252 -6.02 -1.00 -12.34
C ASN A 252 -6.14 -0.64 -10.85
N SER A 253 -5.39 0.35 -10.38
CA SER A 253 -5.47 0.79 -8.98
C SER A 253 -6.85 1.36 -8.61
N ASN A 254 -7.63 1.84 -9.58
CA ASN A 254 -9.01 2.28 -9.36
C ASN A 254 -9.94 1.14 -8.92
N PHE A 255 -9.62 -0.12 -9.22
CA PHE A 255 -10.37 -1.27 -8.72
C PHE A 255 -10.09 -1.56 -7.24
N VAL A 256 -8.94 -1.12 -6.73
CA VAL A 256 -8.52 -1.32 -5.34
C VAL A 256 -8.94 -0.13 -4.47
N HIS A 257 -8.70 1.08 -4.98
CA HIS A 257 -9.04 2.34 -4.32
C HIS A 257 -9.32 3.40 -5.39
N PRO A 258 -10.47 4.11 -5.34
CA PRO A 258 -10.77 5.18 -6.29
C PRO A 258 -9.68 6.25 -6.28
N ARG A 259 -9.12 6.58 -7.44
CA ARG A 259 -8.03 7.55 -7.56
C ARG A 259 -8.57 8.98 -7.66
N ASN A 260 -7.99 9.88 -6.90
CA ASN A 260 -8.34 11.29 -6.89
C ASN A 260 -7.30 12.11 -7.66
N SER A 261 -7.42 12.14 -8.97
CA SER A 261 -6.51 12.88 -9.86
C SER A 261 -6.86 14.37 -10.03
N LYS A 262 -7.82 14.92 -9.25
CA LYS A 262 -8.15 16.35 -9.30
C LYS A 262 -7.00 17.25 -8.85
N ILE A 263 -6.12 16.76 -8.01
CA ILE A 263 -4.91 17.44 -7.57
C ILE A 263 -3.75 16.51 -7.78
N LEU A 264 -2.72 16.99 -8.47
CA LEU A 264 -1.49 16.25 -8.71
C LEU A 264 -0.31 16.97 -8.07
N TYR A 265 0.37 16.26 -7.17
CA TYR A 265 1.59 16.73 -6.53
C TYR A 265 2.80 16.22 -7.27
N TYR A 266 3.76 17.08 -7.48
CA TYR A 266 5.02 16.72 -8.12
C TYR A 266 6.21 17.25 -7.32
N ASP A 267 7.21 16.40 -7.15
CA ASP A 267 8.51 16.80 -6.62
C ASP A 267 9.62 15.88 -7.17
N CYS A 268 10.85 16.30 -7.00
CA CYS A 268 12.04 15.57 -7.38
C CYS A 268 12.88 15.21 -6.15
N THR A 269 13.52 14.04 -6.24
CA THR A 269 14.57 13.68 -5.30
C THR A 269 15.72 13.00 -6.03
N ASN A 270 16.85 12.82 -5.36
CA ASN A 270 17.97 12.13 -5.95
C ASN A 270 18.44 10.94 -5.11
N TYR A 271 19.08 9.99 -5.83
CA TYR A 271 19.61 8.76 -5.28
C TYR A 271 21.08 8.62 -5.71
N TYR A 272 21.95 8.30 -4.78
CA TYR A 272 23.37 8.19 -5.03
C TYR A 272 23.80 6.76 -5.39
N PHE A 273 24.94 6.69 -6.07
CA PHE A 273 25.65 5.46 -6.40
C PHE A 273 26.98 5.44 -5.66
N GLU A 274 27.37 4.31 -5.12
CA GLU A 274 28.70 4.11 -4.52
C GLU A 274 29.73 3.84 -5.62
N ILE A 275 29.95 4.83 -6.47
CA ILE A 275 30.94 4.86 -7.55
C ILE A 275 31.71 6.18 -7.53
N GLU A 276 32.94 6.21 -8.10
CA GLU A 276 33.79 7.39 -8.13
C GLU A 276 33.68 8.13 -9.47
N ALA A 277 33.28 7.47 -10.55
CA ALA A 277 33.22 8.06 -11.88
C ALA A 277 31.79 8.20 -12.40
N GLU A 278 31.54 9.26 -13.16
CA GLU A 278 30.31 9.44 -13.91
C GLU A 278 30.16 8.41 -15.03
N ASP A 279 28.95 7.90 -15.23
CA ASP A 279 28.66 6.98 -16.32
C ASP A 279 27.17 7.09 -16.70
N GLY A 280 26.88 7.37 -17.97
CA GLY A 280 25.52 7.52 -18.48
C GLY A 280 24.72 8.58 -17.71
N MET A 281 23.54 8.18 -17.18
CA MET A 281 22.69 9.07 -16.38
C MET A 281 23.24 9.34 -14.96
N LYS A 282 24.22 8.57 -14.48
CA LYS A 282 24.85 8.78 -13.18
C LYS A 282 25.82 9.94 -13.28
N LYS A 283 25.40 11.14 -12.85
CA LYS A 283 26.14 12.39 -12.95
C LYS A 283 26.37 13.03 -11.59
N TYR A 284 27.49 13.76 -11.46
CA TYR A 284 27.66 14.64 -10.32
C TYR A 284 26.65 15.78 -10.39
N GLY A 285 25.94 16.03 -9.30
CA GLY A 285 24.92 17.05 -9.24
C GLY A 285 24.72 17.56 -7.81
N LYS A 286 23.69 18.38 -7.63
CA LYS A 286 23.34 18.91 -6.31
C LYS A 286 22.69 17.79 -5.48
N SER A 287 23.53 17.02 -4.77
CA SER A 287 23.04 15.99 -3.87
C SER A 287 22.22 16.59 -2.72
N LYS A 288 20.94 16.18 -2.56
CA LYS A 288 20.11 16.56 -1.41
C LYS A 288 20.65 16.00 -0.07
N GLU A 289 21.58 15.05 -0.13
CA GLU A 289 22.24 14.41 1.03
C GLU A 289 23.68 14.86 1.23
N HIS A 290 24.13 15.84 0.43
CA HIS A 290 25.50 16.37 0.48
C HIS A 290 26.60 15.31 0.30
N ARG A 291 26.31 14.21 -0.40
CA ARG A 291 27.30 13.18 -0.71
C ARG A 291 28.09 13.54 -1.98
N PRO A 292 29.38 13.19 -2.03
CA PRO A 292 30.27 13.49 -3.18
C PRO A 292 30.12 12.47 -4.33
N ASN A 293 29.11 11.61 -4.29
CA ASN A 293 28.92 10.54 -5.26
C ASN A 293 28.05 10.98 -6.45
N PRO A 294 28.20 10.36 -7.64
CA PRO A 294 27.24 10.50 -8.72
C PRO A 294 25.83 10.11 -8.30
N ILE A 295 24.85 10.85 -8.80
CA ILE A 295 23.44 10.70 -8.49
C ILE A 295 22.60 10.52 -9.76
N VAL A 296 21.38 10.02 -9.58
CA VAL A 296 20.27 10.09 -10.53
C VAL A 296 19.15 10.88 -9.89
N THR A 297 18.45 11.69 -10.66
CA THR A 297 17.28 12.44 -10.20
C THR A 297 16.00 11.68 -10.59
N MET A 298 15.09 11.51 -9.64
CA MET A 298 13.76 10.94 -9.85
C MET A 298 12.71 12.01 -9.67
N GLY A 299 11.87 12.23 -10.68
CA GLY A 299 10.62 12.95 -10.58
C GLY A 299 9.48 12.00 -10.29
N LEU A 300 8.58 12.38 -9.40
CA LEU A 300 7.41 11.58 -8.99
C LEU A 300 6.15 12.43 -9.02
N PHE A 301 5.09 11.92 -9.65
CA PHE A 301 3.72 12.39 -9.47
C PHE A 301 2.98 11.50 -8.47
N MET A 302 2.19 12.12 -7.62
CA MET A 302 1.18 11.46 -6.80
C MET A 302 -0.16 12.19 -6.89
N ASP A 303 -1.24 11.49 -6.59
CA ASP A 303 -2.59 12.06 -6.55
C ASP A 303 -2.91 12.74 -5.21
N ALA A 304 -4.15 13.25 -5.09
CA ALA A 304 -4.63 13.93 -3.90
C ALA A 304 -4.69 13.04 -2.65
N ASP A 305 -4.67 11.71 -2.80
CA ASP A 305 -4.72 10.75 -1.70
C ASP A 305 -3.33 10.21 -1.31
N GLY A 306 -2.26 10.83 -1.84
CA GLY A 306 -0.88 10.46 -1.55
C GLY A 306 -0.40 9.21 -2.27
N ILE A 307 -1.20 8.65 -3.20
CA ILE A 307 -0.87 7.44 -3.92
C ILE A 307 -0.02 7.80 -5.15
N PRO A 308 1.14 7.15 -5.39
CA PRO A 308 1.99 7.44 -6.54
C PRO A 308 1.25 7.16 -7.85
N LEU A 309 1.49 8.04 -8.83
CA LEU A 309 0.82 7.99 -10.13
C LEU A 309 1.81 7.63 -11.23
N SER A 310 2.91 8.35 -11.35
CA SER A 310 3.96 8.11 -12.35
C SER A 310 5.29 8.65 -11.90
N PHE A 311 6.37 8.07 -12.41
CA PHE A 311 7.73 8.55 -12.18
C PHE A 311 8.55 8.51 -13.47
N ASP A 312 9.65 9.28 -13.48
CA ASP A 312 10.70 9.13 -14.46
C ASP A 312 12.08 9.45 -13.85
N LEU A 313 13.14 9.07 -14.56
CA LEU A 313 14.52 9.23 -14.14
C LEU A 313 15.27 10.17 -15.06
N TYR A 314 16.07 11.03 -14.47
CA TYR A 314 16.85 12.05 -15.17
C TYR A 314 18.30 12.02 -14.74
N PRO A 315 19.24 12.47 -15.60
CA PRO A 315 20.64 12.62 -15.22
C PRO A 315 20.81 13.46 -13.96
N GLY A 316 21.76 13.08 -13.09
CA GLY A 316 21.94 13.72 -11.80
C GLY A 316 22.31 15.20 -11.82
N ASN A 317 22.79 15.70 -12.94
CA ASN A 317 23.12 17.12 -13.17
C ASN A 317 22.02 17.92 -13.88
N GLN A 318 20.88 17.29 -14.19
CA GLN A 318 19.77 17.96 -14.85
C GLN A 318 19.07 18.93 -13.88
N ASN A 319 18.69 20.11 -14.40
CA ASN A 319 17.90 21.06 -13.63
C ASN A 319 16.49 20.48 -13.38
N GLU A 320 16.08 20.43 -12.11
CA GLU A 320 14.79 19.88 -11.68
C GLU A 320 13.59 20.57 -12.39
N GLN A 321 13.68 21.85 -12.74
CA GLN A 321 12.62 22.57 -13.48
C GLN A 321 12.33 21.98 -14.87
N LEU A 322 13.30 21.33 -15.48
CA LEU A 322 13.17 20.74 -16.81
C LEU A 322 12.58 19.31 -16.76
N THR A 323 12.49 18.71 -15.58
CA THR A 323 11.99 17.34 -15.40
C THR A 323 10.47 17.28 -15.40
N LEU A 324 9.78 18.37 -15.05
CA LEU A 324 8.34 18.43 -14.90
C LEU A 324 7.59 18.14 -16.21
N LYS A 325 7.82 18.98 -17.23
CA LYS A 325 7.02 18.93 -18.47
C LYS A 325 7.02 17.59 -19.19
N PRO A 326 8.17 16.88 -19.34
CA PRO A 326 8.19 15.57 -19.98
C PRO A 326 7.28 14.56 -19.25
N LEU A 327 7.39 14.50 -17.91
CA LEU A 327 6.60 13.56 -17.12
C LEU A 327 5.12 13.95 -17.06
N GLU A 328 4.82 15.25 -16.95
CA GLU A 328 3.46 15.76 -16.97
C GLU A 328 2.77 15.51 -18.32
N THR A 329 3.49 15.70 -19.43
CA THR A 329 2.97 15.37 -20.78
C THR A 329 2.62 13.89 -20.89
N LYS A 330 3.44 13.02 -20.29
CA LYS A 330 3.18 11.58 -20.21
C LYS A 330 1.89 11.33 -19.40
N VAL A 331 1.73 11.95 -18.24
CA VAL A 331 0.52 11.81 -17.39
C VAL A 331 -0.72 12.25 -18.13
N ILE A 332 -0.67 13.38 -18.85
CA ILE A 332 -1.81 13.86 -19.64
C ILE A 332 -2.16 12.87 -20.76
N ARG A 333 -1.17 12.37 -21.49
CA ARG A 333 -1.37 11.52 -22.66
C ARG A 333 -1.76 10.09 -22.29
N ASP A 334 -1.01 9.45 -21.40
CA ASP A 334 -1.08 8.00 -21.15
C ASP A 334 -2.08 7.68 -20.03
N PHE A 335 -2.29 8.60 -19.07
CA PHE A 335 -3.19 8.37 -17.93
C PHE A 335 -4.54 9.05 -18.09
N ASN A 336 -4.76 9.75 -19.21
CA ASN A 336 -5.97 10.52 -19.50
C ASN A 336 -6.32 11.55 -18.39
N CYS A 337 -5.29 12.08 -17.72
CA CYS A 337 -5.41 13.12 -16.69
C CYS A 337 -5.17 14.49 -17.33
N SER A 338 -6.20 15.10 -17.92
CA SER A 338 -6.11 16.40 -18.62
C SER A 338 -6.58 17.59 -17.78
N GLU A 339 -7.30 17.35 -16.69
CA GLU A 339 -7.90 18.35 -15.81
C GLU A 339 -7.44 18.14 -14.39
N PHE A 340 -6.60 19.02 -13.86
CA PHE A 340 -6.10 18.92 -12.50
C PHE A 340 -5.50 20.24 -12.00
N ILE A 341 -5.33 20.30 -10.68
CA ILE A 341 -4.58 21.35 -10.00
C ILE A 341 -3.17 20.82 -9.76
N PHE A 342 -2.18 21.40 -10.40
CA PHE A 342 -0.77 21.09 -10.19
C PHE A 342 -0.25 21.72 -8.90
N CYS A 343 0.40 20.94 -8.04
CA CYS A 343 1.00 21.43 -6.81
C CYS A 343 2.47 21.00 -6.67
N SER A 344 3.34 21.99 -6.41
CA SER A 344 4.79 21.73 -6.23
C SER A 344 5.46 22.74 -5.30
N ASP A 345 6.76 22.51 -5.07
CA ASP A 345 7.60 23.43 -4.30
C ASP A 345 8.09 24.66 -5.12
N ALA A 346 8.75 25.58 -4.44
CA ALA A 346 9.31 26.79 -5.06
C ALA A 346 10.49 26.51 -6.02
N GLY A 347 11.08 25.36 -5.98
CA GLY A 347 12.15 24.93 -6.90
C GLY A 347 11.64 24.73 -8.32
N LEU A 348 10.35 24.39 -8.45
CA LEU A 348 9.67 24.08 -9.72
C LEU A 348 8.80 25.24 -10.24
N ALA A 349 8.81 26.40 -9.56
CA ALA A 349 7.97 27.58 -9.84
C ALA A 349 8.45 28.44 -11.03
N SER A 350 9.15 27.89 -12.03
CA SER A 350 9.54 28.69 -13.19
C SER A 350 8.35 29.24 -13.96
N LYS A 351 8.50 30.44 -14.57
CA LYS A 351 7.46 31.01 -15.44
C LYS A 351 6.97 30.00 -16.49
N SER A 352 7.89 29.26 -17.08
CA SER A 352 7.60 28.25 -18.11
C SER A 352 6.74 27.10 -17.58
N ASN A 353 6.95 26.62 -16.33
CA ASN A 353 6.16 25.57 -15.73
C ASN A 353 4.76 26.07 -15.35
N ARG A 354 4.65 27.30 -14.80
CA ARG A 354 3.37 27.92 -14.49
C ARG A 354 2.56 28.15 -15.76
N PHE A 355 3.18 28.72 -16.80
CA PHE A 355 2.52 28.91 -18.10
C PHE A 355 2.04 27.59 -18.72
N PHE A 356 2.81 26.50 -18.63
CA PHE A 356 2.36 25.20 -19.11
C PHE A 356 1.12 24.68 -18.36
N ASN A 357 1.03 24.97 -17.07
CA ASN A 357 -0.08 24.57 -16.21
C ASN A 357 -1.25 25.58 -16.17
N SER A 358 -1.18 26.69 -16.93
CA SER A 358 -2.30 27.62 -17.10
C SER A 358 -3.15 27.34 -18.35
N PHE A 359 -2.83 26.31 -19.13
CA PHE A 359 -3.55 25.94 -20.35
C PHE A 359 -4.53 24.79 -20.14
N GLY A 360 -5.59 24.81 -20.93
CA GLY A 360 -6.67 23.83 -20.84
C GLY A 360 -7.41 24.00 -19.51
N ASN A 361 -7.92 22.92 -18.96
CA ASN A 361 -8.62 22.93 -17.67
C ASN A 361 -7.65 22.67 -16.50
N ARG A 362 -6.40 23.15 -16.60
CA ARG A 362 -5.39 22.99 -15.54
C ARG A 362 -5.21 24.30 -14.78
N SER A 363 -4.98 24.14 -13.49
CA SER A 363 -4.59 25.20 -12.58
C SER A 363 -3.38 24.77 -11.77
N TYR A 364 -2.80 25.68 -11.04
CA TYR A 364 -1.67 25.36 -10.18
C TYR A 364 -1.70 26.07 -8.84
N VAL A 365 -1.08 25.44 -7.84
CA VAL A 365 -0.79 25.99 -6.51
C VAL A 365 0.67 25.69 -6.21
N ILE A 366 1.55 26.66 -6.33
CA ILE A 366 3.00 26.45 -6.22
C ILE A 366 3.55 27.33 -5.10
N THR A 367 4.39 26.77 -4.25
CA THR A 367 5.10 27.55 -3.23
C THR A 367 5.90 28.68 -3.90
N TYR A 368 5.74 29.91 -3.39
CA TYR A 368 6.38 31.08 -3.94
C TYR A 368 7.36 31.69 -2.94
N SER A 369 8.54 32.09 -3.43
CA SER A 369 9.57 32.70 -2.58
C SER A 369 9.42 34.21 -2.53
N LEU A 370 8.96 34.76 -1.43
CA LEU A 370 8.87 36.20 -1.20
C LEU A 370 10.22 36.90 -1.40
N LYS A 371 11.34 36.23 -1.09
CA LYS A 371 12.70 36.77 -1.29
C LYS A 371 13.05 36.97 -2.77
N LYS A 372 12.36 36.32 -3.70
CA LYS A 372 12.58 36.46 -5.16
C LYS A 372 11.69 37.52 -5.79
N MET A 373 10.74 38.12 -5.05
CA MET A 373 9.93 39.25 -5.53
C MET A 373 10.82 40.48 -5.75
N LYS A 374 10.40 41.37 -6.63
CA LYS A 374 11.00 42.69 -6.75
C LYS A 374 10.88 43.45 -5.43
N LYS A 375 11.76 44.42 -5.20
CA LYS A 375 11.86 45.09 -3.90
C LYS A 375 10.52 45.74 -3.50
N GLU A 376 9.90 46.48 -4.40
CA GLU A 376 8.66 47.22 -4.17
C GLU A 376 7.50 46.23 -3.90
N GLU A 377 7.38 45.18 -4.71
CA GLU A 377 6.35 44.13 -4.52
C GLU A 377 6.53 43.39 -3.19
N ARG A 378 7.79 43.09 -2.82
CA ARG A 378 8.12 42.43 -1.58
C ARG A 378 7.82 43.29 -0.34
N GLU A 379 8.10 44.59 -0.40
CA GLU A 379 7.80 45.52 0.67
C GLU A 379 6.28 45.58 0.90
N GLN A 380 5.48 45.68 -0.16
CA GLN A 380 4.02 45.62 -0.08
C GLN A 380 3.50 44.27 0.44
N ALA A 381 4.11 43.16 -0.03
CA ALA A 381 3.76 41.82 0.42
C ALA A 381 3.98 41.61 1.91
N LEU A 382 5.00 42.27 2.50
CA LEU A 382 5.34 42.16 3.92
C LEU A 382 4.64 43.18 4.82
N LEU A 383 3.88 44.15 4.26
CA LEU A 383 3.09 45.08 5.06
C LEU A 383 2.15 44.32 5.99
N PRO A 384 2.06 44.69 7.28
CA PRO A 384 1.25 43.96 8.28
C PRO A 384 -0.25 44.15 8.11
N THR A 385 -0.67 45.07 7.30
CA THR A 385 -2.07 45.44 7.07
C THR A 385 -2.77 44.58 6.02
N GLN A 386 -4.09 44.61 5.99
CA GLN A 386 -4.95 43.93 5.01
C GLN A 386 -4.97 42.40 5.10
N PHE A 387 -4.50 41.83 6.18
CA PHE A 387 -4.69 40.39 6.42
C PHE A 387 -6.12 40.06 6.79
N ARG A 388 -6.59 38.87 6.49
CA ARG A 388 -7.91 38.33 6.80
C ARG A 388 -7.75 36.92 7.42
N ILE A 389 -8.79 36.49 8.10
CA ILE A 389 -8.94 35.06 8.48
C ILE A 389 -9.80 34.40 7.40
N PRO A 390 -9.47 33.20 6.93
CA PRO A 390 -10.29 32.47 5.96
C PRO A 390 -11.76 32.38 6.41
N GLY A 391 -12.68 32.90 5.57
CA GLY A 391 -14.11 33.00 5.85
C GLY A 391 -14.54 34.27 6.58
N SER A 392 -13.67 35.28 6.69
CA SER A 392 -14.00 36.61 7.23
C SER A 392 -13.46 37.71 6.33
N ASP A 393 -14.29 38.69 6.00
CA ASP A 393 -13.86 39.86 5.22
C ASP A 393 -13.22 40.97 6.06
N LYS A 394 -13.14 40.76 7.38
CA LYS A 394 -12.55 41.74 8.29
C LYS A 394 -11.05 41.86 8.07
N SER A 395 -10.58 43.07 7.73
CA SER A 395 -9.16 43.39 7.62
C SER A 395 -8.51 43.45 9.02
N ILE A 396 -7.36 42.81 9.15
CA ILE A 396 -6.59 42.69 10.39
C ILE A 396 -5.18 43.22 10.13
N ASP A 397 -4.64 43.97 11.09
CA ASP A 397 -3.23 44.30 11.15
C ASP A 397 -2.51 43.27 12.02
N ILE A 398 -1.63 42.46 11.41
CA ILE A 398 -0.93 41.38 12.12
C ILE A 398 0.13 41.88 13.12
N SER A 399 0.49 43.18 13.08
CA SER A 399 1.40 43.77 14.05
C SER A 399 0.75 44.02 15.41
N THR A 400 -0.58 44.06 15.45
CA THR A 400 -1.37 44.29 16.67
C THR A 400 -1.86 43.00 17.34
N LEU A 401 -1.47 41.84 16.81
CA LEU A 401 -1.92 40.55 17.34
C LEU A 401 -1.27 40.22 18.67
N ASP A 402 -2.07 39.77 19.62
CA ASP A 402 -1.56 39.15 20.86
C ASP A 402 -1.17 37.68 20.58
N GLU A 403 0.09 37.47 20.24
CA GLU A 403 0.63 36.13 19.93
C GLU A 403 0.68 35.17 21.14
N THR A 404 0.32 35.64 22.35
CA THR A 404 0.21 34.80 23.57
C THR A 404 -1.17 34.15 23.69
N ASP A 405 -2.17 34.68 23.03
CA ASP A 405 -3.50 34.09 22.95
C ASP A 405 -3.45 32.76 22.11
N PRO A 406 -3.89 31.63 22.69
CA PRO A 406 -3.88 30.34 22.01
C PRO A 406 -4.69 30.31 20.70
N GLU A 407 -5.77 31.08 20.59
CA GLU A 407 -6.56 31.15 19.36
C GLU A 407 -5.80 31.92 18.27
N VAL A 408 -5.23 33.07 18.61
CA VAL A 408 -4.38 33.87 17.72
C VAL A 408 -3.15 33.07 17.29
N TYR A 409 -2.50 32.36 18.24
CA TYR A 409 -1.29 31.56 17.99
C TYR A 409 -1.52 30.46 16.96
N ASN A 410 -2.69 29.80 16.96
CA ASN A 410 -3.01 28.70 16.05
C ASN A 410 -3.68 29.15 14.76
N THR A 411 -4.06 30.44 14.64
CA THR A 411 -4.72 30.98 13.46
C THR A 411 -3.72 31.27 12.34
N VAL A 412 -4.18 31.05 11.09
CA VAL A 412 -3.45 31.43 9.88
C VAL A 412 -4.18 32.60 9.24
N TYR A 413 -3.48 33.71 9.12
CA TYR A 413 -3.95 34.91 8.45
C TYR A 413 -3.48 34.92 7.01
N TYR A 414 -4.23 35.51 6.08
CA TYR A 414 -3.83 35.60 4.68
C TYR A 414 -4.16 36.96 4.06
N LYS A 415 -3.43 37.32 3.02
CA LYS A 415 -3.79 38.34 2.07
C LYS A 415 -3.48 37.92 0.65
N GLU A 416 -4.19 38.47 -0.30
CA GLU A 416 -4.03 38.22 -1.71
C GLU A 416 -3.26 39.38 -2.34
N TYR A 417 -2.31 39.06 -3.22
CA TYR A 417 -1.56 40.02 -3.97
C TYR A 417 -1.61 39.66 -5.45
N PRO A 418 -2.18 40.51 -6.33
CA PRO A 418 -2.21 40.26 -7.75
C PRO A 418 -0.80 40.34 -8.34
N LEU A 419 -0.44 39.35 -9.15
CA LEU A 419 0.84 39.26 -9.81
C LEU A 419 0.64 39.10 -11.31
N VAL A 420 1.06 40.08 -12.08
CA VAL A 420 1.02 40.04 -13.54
C VAL A 420 2.38 39.59 -14.06
N THR A 421 2.45 38.41 -14.67
CA THR A 421 3.70 37.85 -15.20
C THR A 421 3.57 37.62 -16.72
N GLY A 422 3.78 38.66 -17.51
CA GLY A 422 3.50 38.63 -18.95
C GLY A 422 2.01 38.52 -19.23
N ASP A 423 1.58 37.48 -19.92
CA ASP A 423 0.17 37.24 -20.28
C ASP A 423 -0.57 36.38 -19.24
N MET A 424 0.01 36.17 -18.05
CA MET A 424 -0.62 35.39 -16.98
C MET A 424 -1.11 36.31 -15.87
N ASP A 425 -2.41 36.20 -15.57
CA ASP A 425 -3.00 36.74 -14.36
C ASP A 425 -2.86 35.71 -13.24
N GLU A 426 -2.13 36.07 -12.22
CA GLU A 426 -1.79 35.19 -11.10
C GLU A 426 -2.13 35.87 -9.78
N THR A 427 -2.44 35.10 -8.77
CA THR A 427 -2.60 35.61 -7.40
C THR A 427 -1.54 34.99 -6.50
N VAL A 428 -0.84 35.82 -5.74
CA VAL A 428 0.04 35.37 -4.65
C VAL A 428 -0.75 35.44 -3.36
N ILE A 429 -1.01 34.27 -2.78
CA ILE A 429 -1.62 34.16 -1.45
C ILE A 429 -0.49 34.16 -0.43
N ILE A 430 -0.43 35.22 0.37
CA ILE A 430 0.57 35.41 1.41
C ILE A 430 -0.07 35.05 2.72
N THR A 431 0.44 34.05 3.41
CA THR A 431 -0.04 33.64 4.73
C THR A 431 0.92 34.10 5.82
N TYR A 432 0.36 34.42 6.98
CA TYR A 432 1.09 34.69 8.21
C TYR A 432 0.57 33.79 9.33
N SER A 433 1.47 33.20 10.10
CA SER A 433 1.12 32.37 11.25
C SER A 433 2.07 32.63 12.40
N PRO A 434 1.57 33.04 13.59
CA PRO A 434 2.39 33.19 14.80
C PRO A 434 3.12 31.90 15.20
N LYS A 435 2.45 30.75 15.04
CA LYS A 435 3.05 29.42 15.29
C LYS A 435 4.23 29.14 14.36
N TYR A 436 4.12 29.48 13.09
CA TYR A 436 5.19 29.32 12.12
C TYR A 436 6.34 30.30 12.39
N LYS A 437 6.04 31.55 12.77
CA LYS A 437 7.00 32.54 13.25
C LYS A 437 7.82 32.04 14.43
N ALA A 438 7.17 31.52 15.46
CA ALA A 438 7.84 30.94 16.62
C ALA A 438 8.75 29.76 16.24
N TYR A 439 8.30 28.90 15.32
CA TYR A 439 9.10 27.79 14.79
C TYR A 439 10.36 28.30 14.07
N GLN A 440 10.24 29.27 13.16
CA GLN A 440 11.37 29.82 12.40
C GLN A 440 12.36 30.54 13.34
N ARG A 441 11.89 31.30 14.33
CA ARG A 441 12.72 31.92 15.37
C ARG A 441 13.55 30.90 16.15
N ARG A 442 12.91 29.78 16.54
CA ARG A 442 13.61 28.70 17.24
C ARG A 442 14.71 28.06 16.39
N ILE A 443 14.42 27.80 15.11
CA ILE A 443 15.44 27.26 14.18
C ILE A 443 16.59 28.23 14.01
N ARG A 444 16.32 29.54 13.80
CA ARG A 444 17.36 30.56 13.64
C ARG A 444 18.18 30.73 14.92
N ALA A 445 17.57 30.75 16.10
CA ALA A 445 18.29 30.78 17.36
C ALA A 445 19.30 29.63 17.50
N GLY A 446 18.91 28.40 17.14
CA GLY A 446 19.84 27.26 17.14
C GLY A 446 20.92 27.35 16.05
N GLN A 447 20.69 28.08 14.95
CA GLN A 447 21.72 28.34 13.94
C GLN A 447 22.69 29.42 14.41
N ILE A 448 22.19 30.48 15.08
CA ILE A 448 23.02 31.53 15.68
C ILE A 448 23.92 30.94 16.79
N GLU A 449 23.38 30.08 17.65
CA GLU A 449 24.19 29.38 18.64
C GLU A 449 25.34 28.57 18.04
N ARG A 450 25.07 27.89 16.93
CA ARG A 450 26.10 27.15 16.17
C ARG A 450 27.11 28.10 15.53
N ALA A 451 26.69 29.27 15.02
CA ALA A 451 27.58 30.30 14.48
C ALA A 451 28.53 30.83 15.57
N LEU A 452 28.02 31.10 16.79
CA LEU A 452 28.84 31.52 17.94
C LEU A 452 29.90 30.45 18.27
N LYS A 453 29.55 29.17 18.25
CA LYS A 453 30.52 28.07 18.46
C LYS A 453 31.58 28.01 17.35
N ILE A 454 31.22 28.30 16.11
CA ILE A 454 32.18 28.38 15.00
C ILE A 454 33.14 29.56 15.20
N MET A 455 32.68 30.72 15.67
CA MET A 455 33.49 31.89 15.97
C MET A 455 34.57 31.63 17.02
N GLN A 456 34.33 30.73 17.98
CA GLN A 456 35.33 30.32 18.96
C GLN A 456 36.46 29.49 18.41
N SER A 457 36.32 28.92 17.17
CA SER A 457 37.35 28.16 16.48
C SER A 457 37.35 28.52 14.99
N PRO A 458 37.83 29.73 14.62
CA PRO A 458 37.71 30.28 13.27
C PRO A 458 38.36 29.45 12.17
N GLU A 459 39.39 28.68 12.51
CA GLU A 459 40.08 27.78 11.56
C GLU A 459 39.16 26.70 10.98
N LYS A 460 38.04 26.38 11.66
CA LYS A 460 37.04 25.44 11.22
C LYS A 460 35.91 26.08 10.38
N ALA A 461 35.91 27.42 10.29
CA ALA A 461 34.90 28.16 9.50
C ALA A 461 35.22 28.08 7.99
N ARG A 462 34.95 26.93 7.39
CA ARG A 462 34.94 26.83 5.92
C ARG A 462 33.73 27.62 5.40
N LYS A 463 33.94 28.42 4.31
CA LYS A 463 32.80 29.02 3.61
C LYS A 463 31.85 27.91 3.19
N GLY A 464 30.73 27.76 3.90
CA GLY A 464 29.69 26.78 3.57
C GLY A 464 29.09 27.16 2.23
N LYS A 465 29.02 26.20 1.32
CA LYS A 465 28.29 26.35 0.04
C LYS A 465 26.78 26.32 0.23
N ASN A 466 26.30 25.98 1.44
CA ASN A 466 24.89 25.85 1.75
C ASN A 466 24.31 27.19 2.24
N PRO A 467 23.24 27.71 1.60
CA PRO A 467 22.56 28.93 2.06
C PRO A 467 22.05 28.87 3.50
N ASN A 468 21.85 27.67 4.06
CA ASN A 468 21.41 27.47 5.43
C ASN A 468 22.56 27.20 6.42
N ASP A 469 23.81 27.33 5.98
CA ASP A 469 24.97 27.14 6.85
C ASP A 469 24.98 28.22 7.95
N PRO A 470 25.18 27.85 9.25
CA PRO A 470 25.30 28.81 10.35
C PRO A 470 26.34 29.89 10.11
N SER A 471 27.42 29.61 9.39
CA SER A 471 28.49 30.56 9.05
C SER A 471 28.01 31.78 8.23
N ARG A 472 26.79 31.74 7.66
CA ARG A 472 26.22 32.92 6.97
C ARG A 472 25.87 34.07 7.94
N PHE A 473 25.76 33.79 9.23
CA PHE A 473 25.59 34.80 10.27
C PHE A 473 26.90 35.31 10.86
N ILE A 474 28.03 34.98 10.23
CA ILE A 474 29.35 35.44 10.67
C ILE A 474 29.88 36.42 9.65
N GLN A 475 30.06 37.66 10.08
CA GLN A 475 30.76 38.70 9.31
C GLN A 475 32.25 38.65 9.62
N LYS A 476 33.04 38.73 8.58
CA LYS A 476 34.51 38.82 8.66
C LYS A 476 34.94 40.25 8.36
N THR A 477 35.49 40.93 9.33
CA THR A 477 36.04 42.26 9.16
C THR A 477 37.57 42.15 9.23
N ALA A 478 38.24 42.63 8.18
CA ALA A 478 39.68 42.77 8.15
C ALA A 478 39.99 44.16 8.67
N VAL A 479 40.59 44.28 9.85
CA VAL A 479 40.94 45.56 10.45
C VAL A 479 42.44 45.73 10.41
N THR A 480 42.91 46.83 9.85
CA THR A 480 44.27 47.32 10.00
C THR A 480 44.21 48.75 10.56
N SER A 481 45.11 49.07 11.47
CA SER A 481 45.25 50.44 12.00
C SER A 481 45.84 51.42 10.93
N ASP A 482 46.52 50.92 9.90
CA ASP A 482 47.34 51.72 9.01
C ASP A 482 47.11 51.43 7.50
N GLY A 483 46.02 50.81 7.09
CA GLY A 483 45.64 50.61 5.69
C GLY A 483 46.36 49.48 4.94
N GLU A 484 47.16 48.66 5.62
CA GLU A 484 47.82 47.47 5.05
C GLU A 484 46.99 46.19 5.23
N ILE A 485 47.33 45.11 4.50
CA ILE A 485 46.62 43.83 4.52
C ILE A 485 46.57 43.26 5.95
N ALA A 486 45.37 43.12 6.52
CA ALA A 486 45.16 42.74 7.90
C ALA A 486 45.73 41.35 8.25
N GLN A 487 46.59 41.27 9.24
CA GLN A 487 47.07 40.02 9.82
C GLN A 487 46.06 39.36 10.77
N LYS A 488 45.09 40.11 11.26
CA LYS A 488 44.01 39.62 12.16
C LYS A 488 42.64 39.79 11.52
N GLN A 489 41.88 38.70 11.42
CA GLN A 489 40.48 38.74 11.05
C GLN A 489 39.63 38.77 12.31
N LEU A 490 38.77 39.78 12.41
CA LEU A 490 37.73 39.82 13.44
C LEU A 490 36.46 39.13 12.94
N TYR A 491 35.91 38.28 13.76
CA TYR A 491 34.66 37.56 13.48
C TYR A 491 33.57 38.07 14.39
N GLU A 492 32.51 38.61 13.83
CA GLU A 492 31.35 39.14 14.54
C GLU A 492 30.06 38.54 14.02
N LEU A 493 28.99 38.60 14.82
CA LEU A 493 27.66 38.24 14.28
C LEU A 493 27.19 39.30 13.31
N ASP A 494 26.70 38.84 12.18
CA ASP A 494 26.04 39.67 11.17
C ASP A 494 24.60 39.99 11.59
N GLU A 495 24.44 41.01 12.46
CA GLU A 495 23.17 41.43 12.98
C GLU A 495 22.20 41.97 11.89
N GLU A 496 22.77 42.56 10.83
CA GLU A 496 21.97 43.01 9.70
C GLU A 496 21.35 41.83 8.96
N ARG A 497 22.14 40.80 8.70
CA ARG A 497 21.67 39.53 8.11
C ARG A 497 20.60 38.83 8.96
N ILE A 498 20.79 38.80 10.27
CA ILE A 498 19.82 38.25 11.21
C ILE A 498 18.50 39.04 11.12
N ARG A 499 18.57 40.38 11.09
CA ARG A 499 17.41 41.25 10.97
C ARG A 499 16.70 41.05 9.63
N GLU A 500 17.45 41.02 8.51
CA GLU A 500 16.89 40.75 7.21
C GLU A 500 16.15 39.42 7.14
N GLU A 501 16.74 38.36 7.68
CA GLU A 501 16.06 37.06 7.69
C GLU A 501 14.84 37.05 8.61
N SER A 502 14.84 37.81 9.70
CA SER A 502 13.73 37.88 10.67
C SER A 502 12.48 38.55 10.10
N MET A 503 12.61 39.40 9.09
CA MET A 503 11.47 40.06 8.45
C MET A 503 10.49 39.07 7.77
N TYR A 504 10.98 37.86 7.43
CA TYR A 504 10.17 36.83 6.79
C TYR A 504 9.55 35.83 7.80
N ASP A 505 9.74 36.05 9.10
CA ASP A 505 9.24 35.13 10.08
C ASP A 505 7.72 35.09 10.14
N GLY A 506 7.16 33.90 10.06
CA GLY A 506 5.72 33.64 10.06
C GLY A 506 5.10 33.75 8.67
N PHE A 507 5.81 34.29 7.68
CA PHE A 507 5.29 34.43 6.34
C PHE A 507 5.58 33.21 5.47
N TYR A 508 4.56 32.83 4.66
CA TYR A 508 4.64 31.82 3.66
C TYR A 508 3.78 32.26 2.45
N ALA A 509 4.19 31.92 1.25
CA ALA A 509 3.44 32.34 0.07
C ALA A 509 3.29 31.22 -0.95
N VAL A 510 2.16 31.23 -1.63
CA VAL A 510 1.89 30.40 -2.82
C VAL A 510 1.45 31.29 -3.96
N VAL A 511 1.81 30.93 -5.18
CA VAL A 511 1.30 31.53 -6.41
C VAL A 511 0.32 30.58 -7.07
N THR A 512 -0.78 31.13 -7.56
CA THR A 512 -1.85 30.34 -8.17
C THR A 512 -2.57 31.13 -9.26
N ASN A 513 -3.13 30.42 -10.23
CA ASN A 513 -4.16 30.93 -11.17
C ASN A 513 -5.54 30.36 -10.84
N LEU A 514 -5.67 29.63 -9.74
CA LEU A 514 -6.93 29.05 -9.30
C LEU A 514 -7.78 30.12 -8.63
N GLU A 515 -9.00 30.28 -9.10
CA GLU A 515 -10.04 31.07 -8.44
C GLU A 515 -10.80 30.17 -7.46
N GLY A 516 -11.10 30.69 -6.26
CA GLY A 516 -11.85 29.91 -5.27
C GLY A 516 -11.54 30.23 -3.82
N ASP A 517 -11.98 29.37 -2.92
CA ASP A 517 -11.76 29.56 -1.48
C ASP A 517 -10.27 29.42 -1.12
N VAL A 518 -9.72 30.49 -0.57
CA VAL A 518 -8.31 30.51 -0.10
C VAL A 518 -8.00 29.40 0.89
N ARG A 519 -8.98 28.91 1.67
CA ARG A 519 -8.80 27.76 2.57
C ARG A 519 -8.44 26.50 1.80
N GLU A 520 -9.14 26.25 0.70
CA GLU A 520 -8.88 25.08 -0.15
C GLU A 520 -7.49 25.18 -0.77
N ILE A 521 -7.11 26.35 -1.27
CA ILE A 521 -5.79 26.58 -1.87
C ILE A 521 -4.67 26.36 -0.83
N ILE A 522 -4.83 26.87 0.38
CA ILE A 522 -3.88 26.65 1.48
C ILE A 522 -3.80 25.16 1.84
N ASN A 523 -4.93 24.47 1.88
CA ASN A 523 -4.99 23.04 2.22
C ASN A 523 -4.35 22.17 1.13
N ILE A 524 -4.54 22.50 -0.16
CA ILE A 524 -3.84 21.85 -1.27
C ILE A 524 -2.34 21.92 -1.05
N ASN A 525 -1.80 23.12 -0.82
CA ASN A 525 -0.37 23.27 -0.60
C ASN A 525 0.13 22.57 0.68
N ARG A 526 -0.66 22.52 1.74
CA ARG A 526 -0.30 21.81 2.97
C ARG A 526 -0.09 20.32 2.75
N ARG A 527 -0.90 19.66 1.94
CA ARG A 527 -0.79 18.22 1.69
C ARG A 527 0.44 17.83 0.85
N ARG A 528 1.19 18.79 0.34
CA ARG A 528 2.45 18.55 -0.39
C ARG A 528 3.47 17.74 0.43
N TRP A 529 3.43 17.78 1.78
CA TRP A 529 4.34 16.98 2.60
C TRP A 529 4.21 15.47 2.34
N GLU A 530 3.09 14.97 1.82
CA GLU A 530 2.88 13.56 1.54
C GLU A 530 3.82 13.04 0.44
N ILE A 531 4.24 13.87 -0.51
CA ILE A 531 5.23 13.46 -1.51
C ILE A 531 6.65 13.33 -0.91
N GLU A 532 6.96 14.18 0.06
CA GLU A 532 8.21 14.07 0.82
C GLU A 532 8.23 12.77 1.65
N GLU A 533 7.09 12.39 2.20
CA GLU A 533 6.89 11.12 2.90
C GLU A 533 7.04 9.91 1.95
N ASN A 534 6.50 9.97 0.74
CA ASN A 534 6.72 8.95 -0.29
C ASN A 534 8.23 8.74 -0.58
N PHE A 535 8.97 9.83 -0.72
CA PHE A 535 10.42 9.74 -0.89
C PHE A 535 11.15 9.21 0.35
N ARG A 536 10.67 9.58 1.55
CA ARG A 536 11.21 9.05 2.80
C ARG A 536 11.03 7.54 2.87
N ILE A 537 9.83 7.03 2.58
CA ILE A 537 9.54 5.59 2.54
C ILE A 537 10.46 4.88 1.55
N MET A 538 10.58 5.39 0.33
CA MET A 538 11.47 4.80 -0.67
C MET A 538 12.94 4.77 -0.23
N LYS A 539 13.42 5.82 0.43
CA LYS A 539 14.81 5.96 0.85
C LYS A 539 15.17 5.16 2.10
N THR A 540 14.27 5.11 3.08
CA THR A 540 14.53 4.51 4.39
C THR A 540 13.93 3.12 4.54
N GLU A 541 12.64 2.95 4.23
CA GLU A 541 11.95 1.69 4.44
C GLU A 541 12.24 0.67 3.33
N PHE A 542 12.34 1.15 2.10
CA PHE A 542 12.63 0.30 0.93
C PHE A 542 14.10 0.32 0.51
N GLU A 543 14.95 1.06 1.21
CA GLU A 543 16.38 1.14 0.92
C GLU A 543 16.67 1.24 -0.60
N ALA A 544 15.95 2.16 -1.29
CA ALA A 544 16.14 2.35 -2.72
C ALA A 544 17.56 2.84 -3.06
N ARG A 545 18.36 3.15 -2.05
CA ARG A 545 19.77 3.57 -2.11
C ARG A 545 20.59 2.89 -1.01
N PRO A 546 21.89 2.62 -1.23
CA PRO A 546 22.62 2.79 -2.49
C PRO A 546 22.09 1.88 -3.59
N VAL A 547 22.23 2.32 -4.86
CA VAL A 547 21.76 1.55 -6.02
C VAL A 547 22.86 0.59 -6.46
N PHE A 548 22.59 -0.72 -6.35
CA PHE A 548 23.59 -1.77 -6.64
C PHE A 548 23.66 -2.20 -8.12
N VAL A 549 22.77 -1.73 -8.98
CA VAL A 549 22.79 -2.03 -10.41
C VAL A 549 23.45 -0.89 -11.17
N ARG A 550 24.19 -1.21 -12.27
CA ARG A 550 25.03 -0.24 -12.98
C ARG A 550 24.46 0.19 -14.33
N ARG A 551 23.88 -0.75 -15.10
CA ARG A 551 23.32 -0.47 -16.44
C ARG A 551 22.06 0.39 -16.31
N GLU A 552 21.85 1.32 -17.23
CA GLU A 552 20.72 2.26 -17.21
C GLU A 552 19.34 1.55 -17.22
N ASP A 553 19.18 0.54 -18.06
CA ASP A 553 17.98 -0.28 -18.10
C ASP A 553 17.70 -0.95 -16.75
N ARG A 554 18.74 -1.49 -16.10
CA ARG A 554 18.59 -2.11 -14.77
C ARG A 554 18.34 -1.08 -13.68
N ILE A 555 18.85 0.13 -13.81
CA ILE A 555 18.55 1.26 -12.91
C ILE A 555 17.07 1.63 -13.05
N LYS A 556 16.55 1.77 -14.29
CA LYS A 556 15.13 2.05 -14.54
C LYS A 556 14.23 0.95 -13.95
N ALA A 557 14.57 -0.33 -14.14
CA ALA A 557 13.84 -1.45 -13.56
C ALA A 557 13.91 -1.49 -12.01
N HIS A 558 15.03 -1.08 -11.41
CA HIS A 558 15.14 -0.98 -9.96
C HIS A 558 14.16 0.07 -9.41
N PHE A 559 14.11 1.26 -10.00
CA PHE A 559 13.19 2.30 -9.55
C PHE A 559 11.74 1.99 -9.91
N LEU A 560 11.47 1.29 -11.00
CA LEU A 560 10.14 0.74 -11.29
C LEU A 560 9.70 -0.24 -10.18
N THR A 561 10.59 -1.13 -9.73
CA THR A 561 10.29 -2.01 -8.59
C THR A 561 9.99 -1.21 -7.32
N CYS A 562 10.77 -0.18 -7.02
CA CYS A 562 10.54 0.70 -5.86
C CYS A 562 9.21 1.46 -5.97
N TYR A 563 8.88 1.95 -7.16
CA TYR A 563 7.60 2.62 -7.43
C TYR A 563 6.40 1.68 -7.23
N ILE A 564 6.46 0.46 -7.79
CA ILE A 564 5.38 -0.52 -7.59
C ILE A 564 5.25 -0.89 -6.12
N SER A 565 6.37 -1.04 -5.42
CA SER A 565 6.38 -1.31 -3.97
C SER A 565 5.73 -0.17 -3.18
N LEU A 566 5.98 1.09 -3.57
CA LEU A 566 5.35 2.25 -2.96
C LEU A 566 3.84 2.27 -3.25
N LEU A 567 3.42 2.00 -4.48
CA LEU A 567 2.01 1.90 -4.86
C LEU A 567 1.28 0.83 -4.05
N VAL A 568 1.85 -0.38 -3.98
CA VAL A 568 1.28 -1.51 -3.21
C VAL A 568 1.19 -1.16 -1.73
N TYR A 569 2.22 -0.53 -1.17
CA TYR A 569 2.23 -0.09 0.23
C TYR A 569 1.15 0.98 0.50
N ARG A 570 1.03 2.01 -0.34
CA ARG A 570 0.01 3.05 -0.17
C ARG A 570 -1.42 2.49 -0.26
N LEU A 571 -1.66 1.56 -1.17
CA LEU A 571 -2.95 0.86 -1.26
C LEU A 571 -3.22 -0.02 -0.04
N LEU A 572 -2.18 -0.67 0.51
CA LEU A 572 -2.28 -1.40 1.78
C LEU A 572 -2.66 -0.47 2.94
N GLU A 573 -2.00 0.67 3.05
CA GLU A 573 -2.26 1.70 4.07
C GLU A 573 -3.70 2.22 3.98
N LYS A 574 -4.20 2.52 2.76
CA LYS A 574 -5.60 2.90 2.52
C LYS A 574 -6.58 1.79 2.93
N LYS A 575 -6.27 0.54 2.58
CA LYS A 575 -7.10 -0.63 2.92
C LYS A 575 -7.17 -0.88 4.43
N LEU A 576 -6.17 -0.43 5.19
CA LEU A 576 -6.13 -0.45 6.66
C LEU A 576 -6.70 0.84 7.31
N GLY A 577 -7.30 1.75 6.54
CA GLY A 577 -7.92 2.98 7.05
C GLY A 577 -6.92 4.01 7.57
N GLU A 578 -5.63 3.91 7.24
CA GLU A 578 -4.55 4.81 7.70
C GLU A 578 -4.40 4.87 9.24
N GLU A 579 -4.85 3.83 9.95
CA GLU A 579 -4.81 3.78 11.42
C GLU A 579 -3.43 3.42 11.99
N PHE A 580 -2.53 2.89 11.16
CA PHE A 580 -1.22 2.37 11.59
C PHE A 580 -0.08 3.08 10.87
N THR A 581 1.04 3.25 11.56
CA THR A 581 2.22 3.87 10.97
C THR A 581 2.93 2.94 9.97
N CYS A 582 3.64 3.54 9.01
CA CYS A 582 4.43 2.78 8.02
C CYS A 582 5.38 1.77 8.68
N SER A 583 6.09 2.18 9.72
CA SER A 583 7.03 1.32 10.45
C SER A 583 6.33 0.13 11.12
N GLU A 584 5.13 0.32 11.70
CA GLU A 584 4.36 -0.76 12.32
C GLU A 584 3.89 -1.77 11.27
N ILE A 585 3.33 -1.29 10.16
CA ILE A 585 2.85 -2.16 9.07
C ILE A 585 3.99 -3.01 8.52
N LEU A 586 5.10 -2.37 8.12
CA LEU A 586 6.22 -3.07 7.52
C LEU A 586 6.89 -4.04 8.49
N LYS A 587 7.08 -3.64 9.75
CA LYS A 587 7.62 -4.51 10.80
C LYS A 587 6.73 -5.74 10.99
N THR A 588 5.42 -5.54 11.10
CA THR A 588 4.47 -6.65 11.27
C THR A 588 4.54 -7.63 10.11
N LEU A 589 4.50 -7.16 8.86
CA LEU A 589 4.60 -8.04 7.69
C LEU A 589 5.93 -8.82 7.65
N ARG A 590 7.04 -8.19 8.03
CA ARG A 590 8.37 -8.82 8.12
C ARG A 590 8.44 -9.91 9.19
N GLU A 591 7.72 -9.72 10.29
CA GLU A 591 7.70 -10.65 11.44
C GLU A 591 6.65 -11.76 11.31
N MET A 592 5.71 -11.70 10.36
CA MET A 592 4.67 -12.72 10.15
C MET A 592 5.25 -14.02 9.56
N ASN A 593 5.98 -14.74 10.39
CA ASN A 593 6.64 -15.99 9.99
C ASN A 593 5.81 -17.22 10.40
N MET A 594 5.92 -18.28 9.61
CA MET A 594 5.29 -19.57 9.80
C MET A 594 6.36 -20.64 9.91
N THR A 595 6.36 -21.43 10.97
CA THR A 595 7.26 -22.56 11.12
C THR A 595 6.64 -23.84 10.60
N LEU A 596 7.28 -24.48 9.63
CA LEU A 596 6.93 -25.81 9.15
C LEU A 596 7.31 -26.86 10.20
N LEU A 597 6.34 -27.60 10.73
CA LEU A 597 6.58 -28.63 11.76
C LEU A 597 7.23 -29.88 11.18
N SER A 598 6.67 -30.42 10.11
CA SER A 598 7.23 -31.57 9.37
C SER A 598 6.82 -31.49 7.89
N LYS A 599 7.50 -32.30 7.04
CA LYS A 599 7.16 -32.34 5.60
C LYS A 599 5.69 -32.66 5.33
N ASP A 600 5.02 -33.37 6.23
CA ASP A 600 3.66 -33.88 5.98
C ASP A 600 2.59 -33.26 6.87
N SER A 601 2.96 -32.48 7.90
CA SER A 601 1.99 -31.91 8.84
C SER A 601 1.41 -30.57 8.42
N GLY A 602 2.13 -29.50 8.57
CA GLY A 602 1.66 -28.15 8.33
C GLY A 602 2.49 -27.11 9.06
N TYR A 603 1.90 -25.95 9.26
CA TYR A 603 2.56 -24.74 9.75
C TYR A 603 1.95 -24.30 11.09
N ILE A 604 2.78 -23.70 11.93
CA ILE A 604 2.36 -22.93 13.10
C ILE A 604 2.80 -21.48 12.92
N PRO A 605 1.95 -20.49 13.28
CA PRO A 605 2.36 -19.10 13.32
C PRO A 605 3.47 -18.88 14.34
N SER A 606 4.53 -18.22 13.92
CA SER A 606 5.68 -17.83 14.75
C SER A 606 5.74 -16.33 14.94
N TYR A 607 4.60 -15.67 15.01
CA TYR A 607 4.44 -14.25 15.23
C TYR A 607 3.37 -13.97 16.29
N ARG A 608 3.37 -12.74 16.81
CA ARG A 608 2.40 -12.32 17.81
C ARG A 608 1.13 -11.79 17.14
N ARG A 609 -0.03 -12.25 17.58
CA ARG A 609 -1.31 -11.66 17.20
C ARG A 609 -1.48 -10.28 17.87
N THR A 610 -1.79 -9.26 17.08
CA THR A 610 -1.95 -7.86 17.49
C THR A 610 -3.19 -7.27 16.83
N LYS A 611 -3.58 -6.05 17.22
CA LYS A 611 -4.66 -5.30 16.53
C LYS A 611 -4.37 -5.15 15.03
N LEU A 612 -3.12 -4.91 14.66
CA LEU A 612 -2.72 -4.75 13.26
C LEU A 612 -2.82 -6.07 12.48
N THR A 613 -2.40 -7.22 13.07
CA THR A 613 -2.58 -8.52 12.40
C THR A 613 -4.06 -8.85 12.23
N ASP A 614 -4.92 -8.51 13.21
CA ASP A 614 -6.37 -8.70 13.09
C ASP A 614 -6.96 -7.80 11.99
N ALA A 615 -6.53 -6.52 11.91
CA ALA A 615 -6.94 -5.60 10.86
C ALA A 615 -6.54 -6.11 9.46
N LEU A 616 -5.30 -6.60 9.30
CA LEU A 616 -4.84 -7.22 8.05
C LEU A 616 -5.73 -8.40 7.64
N HIS A 617 -5.95 -9.35 8.54
CA HIS A 617 -6.80 -10.52 8.25
C HIS A 617 -8.24 -10.12 7.90
N THR A 618 -8.79 -9.13 8.58
CA THR A 618 -10.14 -8.63 8.33
C THR A 618 -10.24 -7.93 6.98
N ALA A 619 -9.29 -7.05 6.65
CA ALA A 619 -9.28 -6.29 5.41
C ALA A 619 -9.08 -7.17 4.16
N PHE A 620 -8.39 -8.31 4.31
CA PHE A 620 -8.05 -9.19 3.19
C PHE A 620 -8.91 -10.45 3.09
N GLY A 621 -9.63 -10.80 4.17
CA GLY A 621 -10.62 -11.89 4.19
C GLY A 621 -10.04 -13.29 4.31
N PHE A 622 -8.75 -13.46 4.59
CA PHE A 622 -8.12 -14.73 4.90
C PHE A 622 -7.37 -14.66 6.23
N ARG A 623 -7.07 -15.81 6.85
CA ARG A 623 -6.38 -15.85 8.16
C ARG A 623 -5.22 -16.82 8.16
N THR A 624 -4.10 -16.39 8.76
CA THR A 624 -2.89 -17.19 8.98
C THR A 624 -2.52 -17.32 10.46
N ASP A 625 -3.42 -16.92 11.37
CA ASP A 625 -3.21 -16.83 12.82
C ASP A 625 -3.93 -17.94 13.63
N TYR A 626 -4.26 -19.05 12.98
CA TYR A 626 -4.69 -20.27 13.66
C TYR A 626 -3.51 -20.97 14.31
N GLU A 627 -3.71 -21.63 15.46
CA GLU A 627 -2.65 -22.37 16.16
C GLU A 627 -1.92 -23.39 15.27
N PHE A 628 -2.63 -23.93 14.30
CA PHE A 628 -2.10 -24.85 13.29
C PHE A 628 -2.81 -24.64 11.96
N ILE A 629 -2.04 -24.65 10.88
CA ILE A 629 -2.55 -24.57 9.51
C ILE A 629 -2.01 -25.77 8.73
N SER A 630 -2.90 -26.63 8.26
CA SER A 630 -2.50 -27.76 7.43
C SER A 630 -1.89 -27.28 6.10
N LYS A 631 -1.09 -28.13 5.45
CA LYS A 631 -0.61 -27.78 4.09
C LYS A 631 -1.73 -27.61 3.08
N ALA A 632 -2.84 -28.31 3.27
CA ALA A 632 -4.01 -28.17 2.39
C ALA A 632 -4.66 -26.80 2.59
N ASP A 633 -4.84 -26.37 3.83
CA ASP A 633 -5.42 -25.05 4.15
C ASP A 633 -4.47 -23.93 3.71
N MET A 634 -3.16 -24.06 3.92
CA MET A 634 -2.19 -23.07 3.43
C MET A 634 -2.23 -22.94 1.90
N ARG A 635 -2.36 -24.06 1.17
CA ARG A 635 -2.53 -24.01 -0.30
C ARG A 635 -3.85 -23.34 -0.69
N ALA A 636 -4.92 -23.56 0.08
CA ALA A 636 -6.20 -22.89 -0.15
C ALA A 636 -6.08 -21.38 0.07
N ILE A 637 -5.44 -20.93 1.15
CA ILE A 637 -5.15 -19.51 1.42
C ILE A 637 -4.34 -18.90 0.27
N ILE A 638 -3.23 -19.52 -0.12
CA ILE A 638 -2.41 -19.05 -1.25
C ILE A 638 -3.22 -18.98 -2.56
N LYS A 639 -4.11 -19.94 -2.80
CA LYS A 639 -5.00 -19.91 -3.96
C LYS A 639 -6.00 -18.76 -3.87
N GLU A 640 -6.52 -18.48 -2.70
CA GLU A 640 -7.46 -17.38 -2.46
C GLU A 640 -6.80 -16.02 -2.73
N THR A 641 -5.58 -15.78 -2.25
CA THR A 641 -4.86 -14.51 -2.50
C THR A 641 -4.57 -14.25 -3.99
N LYS A 642 -4.64 -15.28 -4.83
CA LYS A 642 -4.49 -15.20 -6.30
C LYS A 642 -5.82 -15.08 -7.05
N GLN A 643 -6.94 -15.02 -6.35
CA GLN A 643 -8.25 -14.83 -6.97
C GLN A 643 -8.59 -13.34 -7.01
N LYS A 644 -9.06 -12.88 -8.16
CA LYS A 644 -9.61 -11.52 -8.31
C LYS A 644 -10.95 -11.47 -7.57
N LYS A 645 -11.04 -10.61 -6.61
CA LYS A 645 -12.29 -10.32 -5.88
C LYS A 645 -13.09 -9.25 -6.59
#